data_22450932f137392d1dcf2ad19627b950
#
_entry.id   22450932f137392d1dcf2ad19627b950
#
_cell.length_a   1.000
_cell.length_b   1.000
_cell.length_c   1.000
_cell.angle_alpha   90.00
_cell.angle_beta   90.00
_cell.angle_gamma   90.00
#
_symmetry.space_group_name_H-M   'P 1'
#
loop_
_entity.id
_entity.type
_entity.pdbx_description
1 polymer ?
#
loop_
_entity_poly.entity_id
_entity_poly.type
_entity_poly.pdbx_seq_one_letter_code
_entity_poly.pdbx_strand_id
1 'polypeptide(L)'
;MKKFLSLVLALVMTMSLVTVSAGAKDFTDSTKIQYTEAVDVMSAVKVIDGYTDGSFNPSATLTRGAAAKIICNLILGPTTASALVADAAPYKDVPTNHTFAGYIAYCQKTGIISGYADGTFKPANSLTGYAFMKMLLGALGYKADQEGYTGANWSINVAKRALNIGLADDLVGDFNGVKAVNREEACLYAFNTLKATMVEYDKNSTVTVGNITIKEQSDAKEMVNTAKTETIKDDNKMQFAEKYFTDLKLNSNAHDDFARPANQWKVKAEEIGTYSLTPDATYTAKAKVSEIYKDLGLGSTVKKADVTVYVDGVEDASQPACDIKKGDDKTKFGGNGVLTEVFYDDDADTITITEVNTYVGTIAKSVKATSTKDAYVVVTPEKPISGKAPISANEEFETEAKFEDDAYVLYTYSKDAKEIKSVALATKVEGTVTRAENDKENDKDAKALTIDGTKYKDSKNVAGETLSDVSVKNDYTVYLDAYGYLIYVEEVEEIGDYALLLSAANKGTYVGKKAELLFTDGTTKVVETDKNYAAGSSDAIAQNHIVTFKVDKDGVYTLREVDEAKASYQTEDAGLLLKNDKAAIAITADDTHTTVSGTTVYTRLNTTKVTANSASVFVISDSEDYAVDSTTGIYDIDDFTAYTGIKNAPTIDTTGASSDPTKTADVYLYCKSGKMVTVAFIIPHTNVDVDDESSNTLFIASESASNLIHDEDGDYYEFNAIVNGELKTVKVTEKVKINNGAPLTNAQTKAVNGLFKGYSVDKYGVITNLKTFDAYGHTSPAGNEKEYLVGVGIDKVSKEYTVKLNTAGKTVTGIYDKTLQNATTYKNEYITVADKADIYYVDKDGKVETSSYSAIAVDDNDIVYAVVKDYLVQTLVIEEVKDPDTSTPVVKTDGTMSITADVSAMDIDYVSGKIDGAVIDGWKTAKATAVVKATVNGDTYTETTKVTTVTEIRDIVNALTLPAEISSIGTGYKVNVTVNLTFEGLDGTTYTVAGSTVVYS
;
A
#
# COMPACT_ATOMS: atom_id res chain seq x y z
N MET A 1 5.28 -7.43 -27.28
CA MET A 1 4.97 -8.83 -26.97
C MET A 1 6.02 -9.51 -26.07
N LYS A 2 7.31 -9.61 -26.42
CA LYS A 2 8.29 -10.30 -25.54
C LYS A 2 8.51 -9.66 -24.14
N LYS A 3 8.41 -8.32 -24.00
CA LYS A 3 8.53 -7.66 -22.67
C LYS A 3 7.25 -7.78 -21.82
N PHE A 4 6.09 -7.90 -22.45
CA PHE A 4 4.82 -8.14 -21.76
C PHE A 4 4.75 -9.58 -21.24
N LEU A 5 5.26 -10.54 -22.03
CA LEU A 5 5.32 -11.96 -21.64
C LEU A 5 6.26 -12.19 -20.45
N SER A 6 7.38 -11.45 -20.36
CA SER A 6 8.32 -11.55 -19.22
C SER A 6 7.77 -10.94 -17.93
N LEU A 7 6.93 -9.89 -18.04
CA LEU A 7 6.26 -9.29 -16.88
C LEU A 7 5.14 -10.20 -16.36
N VAL A 8 4.37 -10.78 -17.28
CA VAL A 8 3.31 -11.77 -16.95
C VAL A 8 3.93 -13.03 -16.33
N LEU A 9 5.06 -13.53 -16.85
CA LEU A 9 5.74 -14.68 -16.29
C LEU A 9 6.30 -14.40 -14.89
N ALA A 10 6.81 -13.19 -14.63
CA ALA A 10 7.23 -12.77 -13.29
C ALA A 10 6.05 -12.66 -12.32
N LEU A 11 4.90 -12.16 -12.77
CA LEU A 11 3.68 -12.06 -11.94
C LEU A 11 3.09 -13.44 -11.65
N VAL A 12 3.14 -14.36 -12.63
CA VAL A 12 2.70 -15.75 -12.47
C VAL A 12 3.58 -16.48 -11.45
N MET A 13 4.89 -16.28 -11.49
CA MET A 13 5.81 -16.87 -10.50
C MET A 13 5.56 -16.31 -9.09
N THR A 14 5.18 -15.04 -8.93
CA THR A 14 4.85 -14.49 -7.62
C THR A 14 3.50 -14.96 -7.07
N MET A 15 2.51 -15.23 -7.92
CA MET A 15 1.22 -15.79 -7.50
C MET A 15 1.26 -17.31 -7.21
N SER A 16 2.22 -18.03 -7.77
CA SER A 16 2.36 -19.48 -7.57
C SER A 16 3.28 -19.88 -6.42
N LEU A 17 4.05 -18.94 -5.85
CA LEU A 17 5.15 -19.23 -4.92
C LEU A 17 4.87 -18.91 -3.45
N VAL A 18 3.68 -18.44 -3.08
CA VAL A 18 3.38 -18.19 -1.66
C VAL A 18 2.63 -19.38 -1.07
N THR A 19 3.34 -20.47 -0.83
CA THR A 19 2.94 -21.40 0.22
C THR A 19 3.54 -20.86 1.51
N VAL A 20 2.71 -20.40 2.44
CA VAL A 20 3.16 -20.09 3.80
C VAL A 20 3.61 -21.41 4.44
N SER A 21 4.90 -21.61 4.51
CA SER A 21 5.51 -22.76 5.16
C SER A 21 5.59 -22.49 6.66
N ALA A 22 4.85 -23.26 7.44
CA ALA A 22 4.90 -23.22 8.90
C ALA A 22 6.22 -23.83 9.42
N GLY A 23 7.34 -23.13 9.27
CA GLY A 23 8.64 -23.62 9.74
C GLY A 23 9.84 -22.92 9.10
N ALA A 24 9.65 -22.19 8.01
CA ALA A 24 10.70 -21.38 7.41
C ALA A 24 10.97 -20.14 8.26
N LYS A 25 12.21 -19.68 8.27
CA LYS A 25 12.57 -18.43 8.95
C LYS A 25 12.07 -17.26 8.11
N ASP A 26 11.13 -16.50 8.65
CA ASP A 26 10.61 -15.31 8.00
C ASP A 26 11.69 -14.24 7.90
N PHE A 27 12.25 -14.08 6.69
CA PHE A 27 13.18 -13.01 6.42
C PHE A 27 12.43 -11.75 6.02
N THR A 28 12.87 -10.59 6.56
CA THR A 28 12.26 -9.28 6.26
C THR A 28 12.31 -8.90 4.77
N ASP A 29 13.15 -9.57 4.00
CA ASP A 29 13.30 -9.41 2.55
C ASP A 29 12.94 -10.67 1.76
N SER A 30 12.06 -11.54 2.29
CA SER A 30 11.62 -12.80 1.69
C SER A 30 11.12 -12.64 0.25
N THR A 31 10.42 -11.54 -0.04
CA THR A 31 9.92 -11.23 -1.39
C THR A 31 11.02 -11.01 -2.45
N LYS A 32 12.27 -10.84 -2.03
CA LYS A 32 13.43 -10.69 -2.91
C LYS A 32 14.21 -11.99 -3.11
N ILE A 33 13.84 -13.05 -2.41
CA ILE A 33 14.48 -14.36 -2.48
C ILE A 33 13.88 -15.12 -3.65
N GLN A 34 14.73 -15.54 -4.58
CA GLN A 34 14.35 -16.28 -5.77
C GLN A 34 14.38 -17.81 -5.54
N TYR A 35 15.33 -18.30 -4.74
CA TYR A 35 15.54 -19.73 -4.48
C TYR A 35 15.04 -20.10 -3.08
N THR A 36 13.73 -19.97 -2.85
CA THR A 36 13.09 -20.11 -1.54
C THR A 36 13.37 -21.47 -0.91
N GLU A 37 13.15 -22.59 -1.63
CA GLU A 37 13.44 -23.94 -1.15
C GLU A 37 14.88 -24.07 -0.62
N ALA A 38 15.84 -23.60 -1.38
CA ALA A 38 17.25 -23.66 -1.00
C ALA A 38 17.54 -22.81 0.24
N VAL A 39 16.98 -21.60 0.32
CA VAL A 39 17.20 -20.69 1.45
C VAL A 39 16.57 -21.24 2.72
N ASP A 40 15.37 -21.76 2.65
CA ASP A 40 14.63 -22.30 3.80
C ASP A 40 15.32 -23.55 4.34
N VAL A 41 15.66 -24.51 3.49
CA VAL A 41 16.34 -25.74 3.91
C VAL A 41 17.71 -25.42 4.50
N MET A 42 18.51 -24.57 3.83
CA MET A 42 19.85 -24.23 4.30
C MET A 42 19.83 -23.42 5.59
N SER A 43 18.80 -22.63 5.81
CA SER A 43 18.58 -21.90 7.07
C SER A 43 18.09 -22.83 8.18
N ALA A 44 17.19 -23.77 7.89
CA ALA A 44 16.71 -24.76 8.86
C ALA A 44 17.85 -25.67 9.39
N VAL A 45 18.75 -26.07 8.50
CA VAL A 45 19.96 -26.83 8.91
C VAL A 45 21.11 -25.94 9.39
N LYS A 46 20.89 -24.60 9.47
CA LYS A 46 21.83 -23.59 9.98
C LYS A 46 23.19 -23.55 9.28
N VAL A 47 23.23 -23.88 8.01
CA VAL A 47 24.42 -23.73 7.18
C VAL A 47 24.62 -22.30 6.74
N ILE A 48 23.53 -21.62 6.37
CA ILE A 48 23.48 -20.21 6.03
C ILE A 48 22.36 -19.58 6.87
N ASP A 49 22.69 -18.59 7.70
CA ASP A 49 21.73 -17.82 8.48
C ASP A 49 21.51 -16.41 7.91
N GLY A 50 20.39 -15.76 8.25
CA GLY A 50 20.18 -14.35 8.01
C GLY A 50 21.07 -13.43 8.84
N TYR A 51 20.92 -12.15 8.62
CA TYR A 51 21.57 -11.09 9.38
C TYR A 51 20.80 -10.77 10.67
N THR A 52 21.42 -9.97 11.53
CA THR A 52 20.82 -9.58 12.82
C THR A 52 19.62 -8.65 12.71
N ASP A 53 19.45 -8.02 11.56
CA ASP A 53 18.29 -7.20 11.21
C ASP A 53 17.09 -8.03 10.66
N GLY A 54 17.23 -9.36 10.65
CA GLY A 54 16.21 -10.28 10.15
C GLY A 54 16.24 -10.48 8.63
N SER A 55 17.11 -9.79 7.88
CA SER A 55 17.21 -9.96 6.42
C SER A 55 18.07 -11.17 6.02
N PHE A 56 17.79 -11.74 4.83
CA PHE A 56 18.67 -12.69 4.16
C PHE A 56 19.71 -12.01 3.27
N ASN A 57 19.33 -10.90 2.65
CA ASN A 57 20.11 -10.12 1.69
C ASN A 57 20.61 -10.97 0.48
N PRO A 58 19.70 -11.49 -0.36
CA PRO A 58 19.99 -12.48 -1.40
C PRO A 58 21.03 -12.01 -2.42
N SER A 59 21.01 -10.74 -2.80
CA SER A 59 21.90 -10.16 -3.80
C SER A 59 23.29 -9.80 -3.28
N ALA A 60 23.55 -9.89 -1.97
CA ALA A 60 24.85 -9.56 -1.40
C ALA A 60 25.96 -10.50 -1.92
N THR A 61 27.08 -9.94 -2.31
CA THR A 61 28.22 -10.72 -2.81
C THR A 61 28.83 -11.60 -1.73
N LEU A 62 29.04 -12.89 -2.04
CA LEU A 62 29.72 -13.81 -1.13
C LEU A 62 31.23 -13.55 -1.09
N THR A 63 31.76 -13.40 0.12
CA THR A 63 33.20 -13.26 0.33
C THR A 63 33.88 -14.63 0.50
N ARG A 64 35.18 -14.68 0.24
CA ARG A 64 36.00 -15.90 0.39
C ARG A 64 36.00 -16.42 1.84
N GLY A 65 35.99 -15.53 2.82
CA GLY A 65 35.91 -15.90 4.24
C GLY A 65 34.54 -16.47 4.61
N ALA A 66 33.44 -15.87 4.11
CA ALA A 66 32.09 -16.37 4.32
C ALA A 66 31.88 -17.75 3.67
N ALA A 67 32.44 -17.96 2.46
CA ALA A 67 32.40 -19.27 1.81
C ALA A 67 33.08 -20.35 2.63
N ALA A 68 34.25 -20.07 3.22
CA ALA A 68 34.93 -21.01 4.11
C ALA A 68 34.07 -21.40 5.33
N LYS A 69 33.31 -20.45 5.89
CA LYS A 69 32.35 -20.71 6.97
C LYS A 69 31.21 -21.65 6.48
N ILE A 70 30.64 -21.38 5.30
CA ILE A 70 29.59 -22.24 4.73
C ILE A 70 30.09 -23.67 4.57
N ILE A 71 31.29 -23.86 4.01
CA ILE A 71 31.88 -25.21 3.83
C ILE A 71 32.10 -25.92 5.18
N CYS A 72 32.59 -25.20 6.19
CA CYS A 72 32.74 -25.78 7.51
C CYS A 72 31.41 -26.14 8.15
N ASN A 73 30.37 -25.30 8.00
CA ASN A 73 29.02 -25.61 8.49
C ASN A 73 28.44 -26.83 7.78
N LEU A 74 28.70 -27.01 6.48
CA LEU A 74 28.28 -28.19 5.71
C LEU A 74 28.94 -29.48 6.25
N ILE A 75 30.26 -29.48 6.45
CA ILE A 75 30.99 -30.71 6.77
C ILE A 75 30.94 -31.05 8.27
N LEU A 76 30.97 -30.09 9.15
CA LEU A 76 31.08 -30.26 10.60
C LEU A 76 29.76 -30.01 11.36
N GLY A 77 28.79 -29.45 10.68
CA GLY A 77 27.64 -28.84 11.33
C GLY A 77 27.96 -27.47 11.99
N PRO A 78 26.98 -26.63 12.21
CA PRO A 78 27.18 -25.24 12.68
C PRO A 78 27.79 -25.17 14.10
N THR A 79 27.41 -26.08 15.00
CA THR A 79 27.92 -26.10 16.38
C THR A 79 29.44 -26.40 16.42
N THR A 80 29.89 -27.43 15.73
CA THR A 80 31.30 -27.80 15.68
C THR A 80 32.11 -26.74 14.88
N ALA A 81 31.56 -26.29 13.79
CA ALA A 81 32.22 -25.28 12.96
C ALA A 81 32.44 -23.98 13.73
N SER A 82 31.48 -23.54 14.57
CA SER A 82 31.61 -22.33 15.36
C SER A 82 32.69 -22.40 16.45
N ALA A 83 33.06 -23.60 16.87
CA ALA A 83 34.11 -23.84 17.84
C ALA A 83 35.52 -23.91 17.22
N LEU A 84 35.65 -23.79 15.89
CA LEU A 84 36.94 -23.82 15.21
C LEU A 84 37.79 -22.60 15.57
N VAL A 85 39.02 -22.86 16.01
CA VAL A 85 40.04 -21.84 16.25
C VAL A 85 41.26 -22.13 15.42
N ALA A 86 42.02 -21.08 15.10
CA ALA A 86 43.27 -21.23 14.38
C ALA A 86 44.44 -21.13 15.37
N ASP A 87 45.22 -22.20 15.53
CA ASP A 87 46.40 -22.23 16.42
C ASP A 87 47.51 -21.35 15.91
N ALA A 88 47.57 -21.12 14.60
CA ALA A 88 48.51 -20.26 13.88
C ALA A 88 47.78 -19.54 12.76
N ALA A 89 48.32 -18.42 12.29
CA ALA A 89 47.77 -17.69 11.16
C ALA A 89 47.82 -18.57 9.88
N PRO A 90 46.64 -18.98 9.31
CA PRO A 90 46.66 -19.86 8.13
C PRO A 90 47.22 -19.16 6.89
N TYR A 91 47.11 -17.86 6.80
CA TYR A 91 47.70 -17.02 5.73
C TYR A 91 48.19 -15.71 6.31
N LYS A 92 49.05 -15.01 5.59
CA LYS A 92 49.70 -13.75 6.03
C LYS A 92 48.69 -12.65 6.42
N ASP A 93 47.56 -12.61 5.75
CA ASP A 93 46.48 -11.64 5.93
C ASP A 93 45.31 -12.17 6.76
N VAL A 94 45.46 -13.34 7.40
CA VAL A 94 44.43 -13.96 8.26
C VAL A 94 45.09 -14.23 9.63
N PRO A 95 45.18 -13.24 10.52
CA PRO A 95 45.67 -13.47 11.88
C PRO A 95 44.72 -14.38 12.66
N THR A 96 45.21 -15.02 13.73
CA THR A 96 44.43 -16.01 14.51
C THR A 96 43.13 -15.48 15.11
N ASN A 97 43.05 -14.17 15.37
CA ASN A 97 41.86 -13.49 15.87
C ASN A 97 40.91 -13.00 14.77
N HIS A 98 41.20 -13.27 13.49
CA HIS A 98 40.31 -12.91 12.40
C HIS A 98 39.01 -13.75 12.49
N THR A 99 37.85 -13.14 12.27
CA THR A 99 36.50 -13.79 12.38
C THR A 99 36.41 -15.13 11.66
N PHE A 100 37.11 -15.27 10.52
CA PHE A 100 37.09 -16.49 9.71
C PHE A 100 38.32 -17.36 9.87
N ALA A 101 39.23 -17.07 10.84
CA ALA A 101 40.55 -17.76 10.93
C ALA A 101 40.38 -19.27 11.12
N GLY A 102 39.50 -19.73 12.02
CA GLY A 102 39.31 -21.16 12.29
C GLY A 102 38.72 -21.89 11.08
N TYR A 103 37.76 -21.28 10.38
CA TYR A 103 37.16 -21.85 9.18
C TYR A 103 38.13 -21.94 8.02
N ILE A 104 38.94 -20.90 7.81
CA ILE A 104 39.98 -20.87 6.79
C ILE A 104 41.08 -21.89 7.09
N ALA A 105 41.51 -22.00 8.35
CA ALA A 105 42.54 -22.98 8.77
C ALA A 105 42.03 -24.42 8.54
N TYR A 106 40.78 -24.72 8.87
CA TYR A 106 40.19 -26.04 8.62
C TYR A 106 40.13 -26.38 7.13
N CYS A 107 39.59 -25.48 6.29
CA CYS A 107 39.51 -25.69 4.86
C CYS A 107 40.88 -25.78 4.19
N GLN A 108 41.87 -25.08 4.70
CA GLN A 108 43.27 -25.17 4.23
C GLN A 108 43.83 -26.56 4.57
N LYS A 109 43.68 -27.02 5.82
CA LYS A 109 44.21 -28.28 6.29
C LYS A 109 43.59 -29.49 5.58
N THR A 110 42.30 -29.39 5.21
CA THR A 110 41.58 -30.42 4.44
C THR A 110 41.80 -30.34 2.92
N GLY A 111 42.55 -29.35 2.45
CA GLY A 111 42.86 -29.16 1.03
C GLY A 111 41.70 -28.62 0.18
N ILE A 112 40.62 -28.18 0.80
CA ILE A 112 39.45 -27.63 0.10
C ILE A 112 39.74 -26.25 -0.50
N ILE A 113 40.55 -25.44 0.22
CA ILE A 113 40.97 -24.12 -0.23
C ILE A 113 42.46 -24.00 -0.35
N SER A 114 42.90 -23.07 -1.21
CA SER A 114 44.29 -22.63 -1.31
C SER A 114 44.37 -21.12 -1.35
N GLY A 115 45.45 -20.57 -0.81
CA GLY A 115 45.76 -19.15 -0.90
C GLY A 115 46.34 -18.75 -2.25
N TYR A 116 46.70 -17.48 -2.35
CA TYR A 116 47.38 -16.91 -3.50
C TYR A 116 48.89 -17.18 -3.43
N ALA A 117 49.58 -17.05 -4.54
CA ALA A 117 51.04 -17.24 -4.62
C ALA A 117 51.84 -16.28 -3.72
N ASP A 118 51.26 -15.13 -3.39
CA ASP A 118 51.83 -14.13 -2.46
C ASP A 118 51.69 -14.52 -0.97
N GLY A 119 51.07 -15.68 -0.68
CA GLY A 119 50.87 -16.19 0.66
C GLY A 119 49.67 -15.56 1.39
N THR A 120 48.79 -14.85 0.67
CA THR A 120 47.55 -14.28 1.21
C THR A 120 46.31 -15.14 0.87
N PHE A 121 45.22 -14.96 1.60
CA PHE A 121 43.91 -15.58 1.32
C PHE A 121 42.88 -14.60 0.79
N LYS A 122 42.99 -13.34 1.21
CA LYS A 122 42.05 -12.24 0.86
C LYS A 122 40.62 -12.56 1.28
N PRO A 123 40.34 -12.74 2.59
CA PRO A 123 39.06 -13.20 3.10
C PRO A 123 37.87 -12.27 2.76
N ALA A 124 38.10 -10.98 2.59
CA ALA A 124 37.09 -9.99 2.25
C ALA A 124 36.79 -9.90 0.73
N ASN A 125 37.62 -10.51 -0.11
CA ASN A 125 37.41 -10.47 -1.55
C ASN A 125 36.20 -11.32 -1.95
N SER A 126 35.51 -10.88 -3.02
CA SER A 126 34.46 -11.64 -3.64
C SER A 126 34.93 -13.00 -4.16
N LEU A 127 34.07 -14.00 -4.08
CA LEU A 127 34.34 -15.33 -4.59
C LEU A 127 33.63 -15.54 -5.92
N THR A 128 34.34 -16.11 -6.92
CA THR A 128 33.76 -16.44 -8.22
C THR A 128 33.00 -17.77 -8.17
N GLY A 129 32.06 -17.98 -9.13
CA GLY A 129 31.31 -19.22 -9.24
C GLY A 129 32.22 -20.46 -9.35
N TYR A 130 33.25 -20.42 -10.21
CA TYR A 130 34.21 -21.52 -10.30
C TYR A 130 34.90 -21.82 -8.98
N ALA A 131 35.30 -20.79 -8.24
CA ALA A 131 35.99 -20.98 -6.98
C ALA A 131 35.06 -21.57 -5.90
N PHE A 132 33.79 -21.18 -5.87
CA PHE A 132 32.83 -21.75 -4.93
C PHE A 132 32.49 -23.20 -5.30
N MET A 133 32.23 -23.50 -6.58
CA MET A 133 32.01 -24.87 -7.05
C MET A 133 33.19 -25.79 -6.72
N LYS A 134 34.43 -25.29 -6.85
CA LYS A 134 35.61 -26.06 -6.43
C LYS A 134 35.59 -26.42 -4.94
N MET A 135 35.16 -25.48 -4.09
CA MET A 135 35.03 -25.73 -2.64
C MET A 135 33.97 -26.77 -2.33
N LEU A 136 32.81 -26.73 -3.01
CA LEU A 136 31.73 -27.70 -2.85
C LEU A 136 32.13 -29.10 -3.34
N LEU A 137 32.81 -29.18 -4.49
CA LEU A 137 33.38 -30.44 -4.97
C LEU A 137 34.36 -31.03 -3.96
N GLY A 138 35.19 -30.20 -3.35
CA GLY A 138 36.08 -30.65 -2.26
C GLY A 138 35.33 -31.18 -1.05
N ALA A 139 34.19 -30.55 -0.68
CA ALA A 139 33.33 -31.04 0.39
C ALA A 139 32.69 -32.40 0.05
N LEU A 140 32.33 -32.64 -1.22
CA LEU A 140 31.81 -33.93 -1.73
C LEU A 140 32.86 -35.05 -1.77
N GLY A 141 34.15 -34.72 -1.55
CA GLY A 141 35.24 -35.71 -1.52
C GLY A 141 36.14 -35.70 -2.73
N TYR A 142 35.87 -34.85 -3.77
CA TYR A 142 36.75 -34.75 -4.94
C TYR A 142 38.11 -34.16 -4.57
N LYS A 143 39.19 -34.83 -4.96
CA LYS A 143 40.57 -34.38 -4.72
C LYS A 143 41.05 -33.52 -5.84
N ALA A 144 41.37 -32.26 -5.52
CA ALA A 144 41.72 -31.22 -6.50
C ALA A 144 42.91 -31.53 -7.37
N ASP A 145 43.88 -32.29 -6.84
CA ASP A 145 45.08 -32.75 -7.55
C ASP A 145 44.81 -33.90 -8.53
N GLN A 146 43.83 -34.76 -8.24
CA GLN A 146 43.44 -35.88 -9.04
C GLN A 146 42.48 -35.51 -10.18
N GLU A 147 41.55 -34.63 -9.87
CA GLU A 147 40.50 -34.17 -10.81
C GLU A 147 40.92 -33.00 -11.69
N GLY A 148 42.20 -32.55 -11.59
CA GLY A 148 42.72 -31.44 -12.37
C GLY A 148 42.10 -30.09 -12.02
N TYR A 149 41.72 -29.90 -10.74
CA TYR A 149 41.23 -28.61 -10.23
C TYR A 149 42.36 -27.68 -9.84
N THR A 150 43.51 -27.91 -10.39
CA THR A 150 44.73 -27.11 -10.29
C THR A 150 45.32 -26.86 -11.69
N GLY A 151 46.24 -25.87 -11.84
CA GLY A 151 46.85 -25.52 -13.13
C GLY A 151 45.93 -24.71 -14.05
N ALA A 152 46.27 -24.67 -15.35
CA ALA A 152 45.64 -23.76 -16.32
C ALA A 152 44.17 -24.02 -16.60
N ASN A 153 43.76 -25.30 -16.62
CA ASN A 153 42.42 -25.70 -16.97
C ASN A 153 41.50 -25.98 -15.79
N TRP A 154 41.91 -25.56 -14.57
CA TRP A 154 41.16 -25.90 -13.36
C TRP A 154 39.70 -25.50 -13.38
N SER A 155 39.40 -24.28 -13.88
CA SER A 155 38.01 -23.75 -13.90
C SER A 155 37.11 -24.53 -14.85
N ILE A 156 37.64 -24.97 -15.99
CA ILE A 156 36.90 -25.80 -16.97
C ILE A 156 36.58 -27.20 -16.38
N ASN A 157 37.56 -27.80 -15.70
CA ASN A 157 37.35 -29.12 -15.08
C ASN A 157 36.38 -29.03 -13.91
N VAL A 158 36.45 -27.98 -13.10
CA VAL A 158 35.49 -27.71 -12.02
C VAL A 158 34.08 -27.51 -12.58
N ALA A 159 33.91 -26.66 -13.60
CA ALA A 159 32.61 -26.41 -14.21
C ALA A 159 32.01 -27.68 -14.77
N LYS A 160 32.79 -28.44 -15.57
CA LYS A 160 32.33 -29.68 -16.17
C LYS A 160 31.82 -30.67 -15.10
N ARG A 161 32.55 -30.84 -14.01
CA ARG A 161 32.12 -31.76 -12.93
C ARG A 161 30.91 -31.24 -12.19
N ALA A 162 30.97 -29.98 -11.76
CA ALA A 162 29.90 -29.35 -10.96
C ALA A 162 28.56 -29.35 -11.69
N LEU A 163 28.56 -29.00 -12.98
CA LEU A 163 27.33 -29.03 -13.79
C LEU A 163 26.84 -30.46 -14.05
N ASN A 164 27.72 -31.40 -14.31
CA ASN A 164 27.32 -32.79 -14.56
C ASN A 164 26.70 -33.48 -13.34
N ILE A 165 26.99 -33.06 -12.13
CA ILE A 165 26.40 -33.61 -10.89
C ILE A 165 25.32 -32.70 -10.32
N GLY A 166 24.81 -31.75 -11.07
CA GLY A 166 23.66 -30.93 -10.74
C GLY A 166 23.90 -29.85 -9.71
N LEU A 167 25.14 -29.36 -9.43
CA LEU A 167 25.36 -28.32 -8.43
C LEU A 167 24.77 -26.95 -8.82
N ALA A 168 24.46 -26.75 -10.10
CA ALA A 168 23.81 -25.54 -10.59
C ALA A 168 22.38 -25.78 -11.10
N ASP A 169 21.78 -26.92 -10.73
CA ASP A 169 20.39 -27.19 -11.09
C ASP A 169 19.48 -26.13 -10.47
N ASP A 170 18.39 -25.81 -11.15
CA ASP A 170 17.41 -24.76 -10.79
C ASP A 170 17.95 -23.32 -10.81
N LEU A 171 19.17 -23.11 -11.33
CA LEU A 171 19.69 -21.76 -11.53
C LEU A 171 18.94 -21.04 -12.65
N VAL A 172 18.38 -19.90 -12.36
CA VAL A 172 17.75 -19.04 -13.38
C VAL A 172 18.82 -18.43 -14.30
N GLY A 173 18.81 -18.84 -15.55
CA GLY A 173 19.79 -18.47 -16.57
C GLY A 173 21.04 -19.34 -16.57
N ASP A 174 21.99 -18.99 -17.43
CA ASP A 174 23.23 -19.77 -17.60
C ASP A 174 24.22 -19.57 -16.46
N PHE A 175 24.86 -20.66 -16.04
CA PHE A 175 25.94 -20.60 -15.05
C PHE A 175 27.11 -19.75 -15.54
N ASN A 176 27.42 -18.69 -14.83
CA ASN A 176 28.54 -17.80 -15.12
C ASN A 176 29.62 -17.95 -14.04
N GLY A 177 30.57 -18.86 -14.26
CA GLY A 177 31.59 -19.19 -13.28
C GLY A 177 32.62 -18.10 -13.00
N VAL A 178 32.77 -17.07 -13.85
CA VAL A 178 33.69 -15.93 -13.63
C VAL A 178 33.06 -14.80 -12.82
N LYS A 179 31.72 -14.74 -12.81
CA LYS A 179 30.98 -13.77 -12.01
C LYS A 179 31.18 -14.04 -10.51
N ALA A 180 31.18 -12.98 -9.72
CA ALA A 180 31.08 -13.09 -8.26
C ALA A 180 29.72 -13.70 -7.88
N VAL A 181 29.74 -14.70 -7.02
CA VAL A 181 28.54 -15.38 -6.52
C VAL A 181 27.85 -14.49 -5.50
N ASN A 182 26.54 -14.34 -5.62
CA ASN A 182 25.74 -13.71 -4.57
C ASN A 182 25.30 -14.73 -3.49
N ARG A 183 24.67 -14.26 -2.43
CA ARG A 183 24.33 -15.14 -1.29
C ARG A 183 23.30 -16.21 -1.63
N GLU A 184 22.28 -15.88 -2.43
CA GLU A 184 21.25 -16.86 -2.78
C GLU A 184 21.73 -17.85 -3.83
N GLU A 185 22.55 -17.45 -4.82
CA GLU A 185 23.22 -18.38 -5.72
C GLU A 185 24.12 -19.37 -4.93
N ALA A 186 24.87 -18.84 -3.93
CA ALA A 186 25.70 -19.69 -3.07
C ALA A 186 24.84 -20.66 -2.24
N CYS A 187 23.68 -20.19 -1.78
CA CYS A 187 22.72 -21.00 -1.06
C CYS A 187 22.19 -22.14 -1.94
N LEU A 188 21.78 -21.83 -3.18
CA LEU A 188 21.33 -22.82 -4.17
C LEU A 188 22.40 -23.88 -4.44
N TYR A 189 23.64 -23.49 -4.72
CA TYR A 189 24.74 -24.43 -4.99
C TYR A 189 25.06 -25.32 -3.79
N ALA A 190 25.03 -24.74 -2.58
CA ALA A 190 25.22 -25.50 -1.34
C ALA A 190 24.04 -26.44 -1.06
N PHE A 191 22.80 -26.02 -1.35
CA PHE A 191 21.60 -26.84 -1.27
C PHE A 191 21.67 -28.04 -2.24
N ASN A 192 22.05 -27.80 -3.50
CA ASN A 192 22.25 -28.87 -4.47
C ASN A 192 23.37 -29.84 -4.05
N THR A 193 24.37 -29.33 -3.29
CA THR A 193 25.38 -30.18 -2.70
C THR A 193 24.80 -31.17 -1.68
N LEU A 194 23.74 -30.84 -0.94
CA LEU A 194 23.07 -31.76 -0.02
C LEU A 194 22.52 -32.99 -0.74
N LYS A 195 22.02 -32.81 -1.96
CA LYS A 195 21.41 -33.83 -2.80
C LYS A 195 22.45 -34.66 -3.61
N ALA A 196 23.66 -34.13 -3.76
CA ALA A 196 24.70 -34.74 -4.60
C ALA A 196 25.35 -35.95 -3.94
N THR A 197 25.66 -36.94 -4.75
CA THR A 197 26.37 -38.17 -4.31
C THR A 197 27.82 -37.86 -3.96
N MET A 198 28.27 -38.31 -2.84
CA MET A 198 29.66 -38.22 -2.38
C MET A 198 30.56 -39.22 -3.10
N VAL A 199 31.84 -38.90 -3.12
CA VAL A 199 32.85 -39.77 -3.73
C VAL A 199 33.96 -40.12 -2.77
N GLU A 200 34.56 -41.26 -3.02
CA GLU A 200 35.77 -41.77 -2.37
C GLU A 200 36.78 -42.24 -3.39
N TYR A 201 37.99 -42.44 -2.94
CA TYR A 201 39.09 -42.94 -3.75
C TYR A 201 39.69 -44.18 -3.10
N ASP A 202 40.02 -45.20 -3.88
CA ASP A 202 40.75 -46.33 -3.38
C ASP A 202 42.14 -45.86 -2.85
N LYS A 203 42.66 -46.58 -1.92
CA LYS A 203 44.04 -46.30 -1.44
C LYS A 203 44.98 -46.40 -2.58
N ASN A 204 45.74 -45.34 -2.86
CA ASN A 204 46.75 -45.35 -3.90
C ASN A 204 47.72 -46.51 -3.69
N SER A 205 47.79 -47.43 -4.64
CA SER A 205 48.83 -48.44 -4.66
C SER A 205 50.10 -47.78 -5.23
N THR A 206 51.19 -47.95 -4.51
CA THR A 206 52.51 -47.50 -4.97
C THR A 206 53.29 -48.74 -5.35
N VAL A 207 53.53 -48.89 -6.61
CA VAL A 207 54.41 -49.97 -7.12
C VAL A 207 55.78 -49.37 -7.42
N THR A 208 56.79 -49.82 -6.69
CA THR A 208 58.19 -49.40 -6.93
C THR A 208 58.89 -50.53 -7.65
N VAL A 209 59.30 -50.26 -8.89
CA VAL A 209 60.11 -51.17 -9.71
C VAL A 209 61.49 -50.50 -9.92
N GLY A 210 62.49 -50.98 -9.20
CA GLY A 210 63.82 -50.35 -9.22
C GLY A 210 63.76 -48.94 -8.59
N ASN A 211 64.27 -47.95 -9.32
CA ASN A 211 64.25 -46.54 -8.89
C ASN A 211 63.01 -45.76 -9.38
N ILE A 212 62.06 -46.45 -10.01
CA ILE A 212 60.84 -45.84 -10.52
C ILE A 212 59.68 -46.18 -9.58
N THR A 213 59.07 -45.17 -8.99
CA THR A 213 57.87 -45.26 -8.19
C THR A 213 56.70 -44.84 -9.06
N ILE A 214 55.83 -45.82 -9.41
CA ILE A 214 54.59 -45.59 -10.08
C ILE A 214 53.50 -45.47 -9.00
N LYS A 215 52.91 -44.27 -8.91
CA LYS A 215 51.73 -44.10 -8.11
C LYS A 215 50.50 -44.35 -9.01
N GLU A 216 49.77 -45.40 -8.75
CA GLU A 216 48.50 -45.65 -9.37
C GLU A 216 47.47 -44.73 -8.72
N GLN A 217 46.96 -43.72 -9.48
CA GLN A 217 45.85 -42.89 -9.06
C GLN A 217 44.53 -43.61 -9.36
N SER A 218 43.70 -43.74 -8.36
CA SER A 218 42.33 -44.24 -8.59
C SER A 218 41.41 -43.09 -9.02
N ASP A 219 40.48 -43.39 -9.88
CA ASP A 219 39.38 -42.49 -10.22
C ASP A 219 38.43 -42.30 -9.02
N ALA A 220 37.69 -41.18 -9.00
CA ALA A 220 36.63 -40.97 -8.02
C ALA A 220 35.55 -42.07 -8.19
N LYS A 221 35.18 -42.71 -7.09
CA LYS A 221 34.09 -43.69 -7.03
C LYS A 221 32.97 -43.14 -6.17
N GLU A 222 31.72 -43.33 -6.61
CA GLU A 222 30.56 -42.95 -5.79
C GLU A 222 30.55 -43.80 -4.51
N MET A 223 30.28 -43.14 -3.38
CA MET A 223 30.15 -43.79 -2.09
C MET A 223 28.84 -44.58 -2.02
N VAL A 224 28.91 -45.82 -1.54
CA VAL A 224 27.73 -46.64 -1.30
C VAL A 224 27.15 -46.34 0.07
N ASN A 225 25.83 -46.18 0.14
CA ASN A 225 25.11 -46.00 1.42
C ASN A 225 24.98 -47.35 2.14
N THR A 226 25.97 -47.65 3.01
CA THR A 226 25.97 -48.88 3.78
C THR A 226 25.06 -48.82 5.01
N ALA A 227 24.63 -47.62 5.41
CA ALA A 227 23.77 -47.41 6.59
C ALA A 227 22.29 -47.71 6.30
N LYS A 228 21.92 -47.85 5.00
CA LYS A 228 20.53 -48.04 4.53
C LYS A 228 19.55 -46.97 5.05
N THR A 229 20.05 -45.80 5.32
CA THR A 229 19.26 -44.63 5.70
C THR A 229 19.18 -43.69 4.49
N GLU A 230 18.34 -44.05 3.55
CA GLU A 230 18.11 -43.27 2.34
C GLU A 230 17.05 -42.20 2.66
N THR A 231 17.50 -41.03 3.06
CA THR A 231 16.61 -39.91 3.50
C THR A 231 16.45 -38.82 2.46
N ILE A 232 17.31 -38.85 1.42
CA ILE A 232 17.33 -37.87 0.33
C ILE A 232 16.99 -38.53 -0.99
N LYS A 233 17.64 -39.63 -1.32
CA LYS A 233 17.40 -40.35 -2.56
C LYS A 233 17.58 -41.85 -2.35
N ASP A 234 16.63 -42.65 -2.83
CA ASP A 234 16.64 -44.13 -2.74
C ASP A 234 17.39 -44.73 -3.95
N ASP A 235 18.72 -44.66 -3.91
CA ASP A 235 19.57 -45.13 -5.00
C ASP A 235 20.77 -45.96 -4.56
N ASN A 236 20.82 -46.41 -3.31
CA ASN A 236 21.91 -47.12 -2.67
C ASN A 236 23.26 -46.35 -2.69
N LYS A 237 23.25 -45.02 -2.93
CA LYS A 237 24.45 -44.18 -2.91
C LYS A 237 24.37 -43.24 -1.68
N MET A 238 25.52 -42.75 -1.28
CA MET A 238 25.61 -41.82 -0.13
C MET A 238 25.49 -40.40 -0.60
N GLN A 239 24.36 -39.74 -0.44
CA GLN A 239 24.23 -38.31 -0.65
C GLN A 239 24.88 -37.55 0.50
N PHE A 240 25.31 -36.32 0.19
CA PHE A 240 26.01 -35.47 1.20
C PHE A 240 25.18 -35.26 2.47
N ALA A 241 23.87 -34.99 2.32
CA ALA A 241 22.98 -34.78 3.47
C ALA A 241 22.80 -36.07 4.29
N GLU A 242 22.72 -37.23 3.67
CA GLU A 242 22.58 -38.50 4.38
C GLU A 242 23.77 -38.84 5.29
N LYS A 243 24.95 -38.29 4.92
CA LYS A 243 26.16 -38.44 5.71
C LYS A 243 26.29 -37.43 6.83
N TYR A 244 25.99 -36.17 6.59
CA TYR A 244 26.25 -35.06 7.48
C TYR A 244 25.03 -34.47 8.16
N PHE A 245 23.83 -34.68 7.59
CA PHE A 245 22.55 -34.15 8.06
C PHE A 245 21.52 -35.27 8.19
N THR A 246 21.82 -36.30 8.97
CA THR A 246 21.02 -37.54 9.09
C THR A 246 19.57 -37.33 9.53
N ASP A 247 19.26 -36.18 10.15
CA ASP A 247 17.91 -35.79 10.56
C ASP A 247 17.12 -35.06 9.42
N LEU A 248 17.78 -34.71 8.31
CA LEU A 248 17.17 -34.06 7.15
C LEU A 248 16.56 -35.14 6.24
N LYS A 249 15.31 -34.90 5.81
CA LYS A 249 14.58 -35.83 4.95
C LYS A 249 13.93 -35.06 3.81
N LEU A 250 14.01 -35.64 2.63
CA LEU A 250 13.28 -35.23 1.43
C LEU A 250 12.24 -36.29 1.08
N ASN A 251 10.99 -35.84 0.92
CA ASN A 251 9.94 -36.63 0.25
C ASN A 251 9.72 -35.98 -1.13
N SER A 252 10.31 -36.60 -2.18
CA SER A 252 10.18 -36.14 -3.57
C SER A 252 8.86 -36.52 -4.23
N ASN A 253 8.05 -37.36 -3.57
CA ASN A 253 6.73 -37.77 -4.03
C ASN A 253 5.61 -37.03 -3.32
N ALA A 254 5.91 -35.86 -2.75
CA ALA A 254 4.93 -34.99 -2.15
C ALA A 254 4.15 -34.22 -3.23
N HIS A 255 3.05 -33.63 -2.81
CA HIS A 255 2.28 -32.69 -3.61
C HIS A 255 2.01 -31.46 -2.76
N ASP A 256 1.93 -30.30 -3.41
CA ASP A 256 1.47 -29.08 -2.76
C ASP A 256 -0.07 -29.03 -2.68
N ASP A 257 -0.62 -27.97 -2.15
CA ASP A 257 -2.06 -27.77 -1.96
C ASP A 257 -2.87 -27.69 -3.27
N PHE A 258 -2.20 -27.54 -4.41
CA PHE A 258 -2.79 -27.62 -5.75
C PHE A 258 -2.50 -28.96 -6.46
N ALA A 259 -1.99 -29.94 -5.72
CA ALA A 259 -1.59 -31.25 -6.20
C ALA A 259 -0.45 -31.20 -7.25
N ARG A 260 0.36 -30.15 -7.25
CA ARG A 260 1.59 -30.09 -8.02
C ARG A 260 2.60 -31.05 -7.43
N PRO A 261 3.32 -31.85 -8.22
CA PRO A 261 4.47 -32.61 -7.71
C PRO A 261 5.44 -31.69 -6.98
N ALA A 262 5.89 -32.07 -5.81
CA ALA A 262 6.60 -31.19 -4.89
C ALA A 262 7.67 -31.92 -4.09
N ASN A 263 8.67 -31.16 -3.65
CA ASN A 263 9.65 -31.58 -2.67
C ASN A 263 9.17 -31.17 -1.27
N GLN A 264 8.94 -32.12 -0.38
CA GLN A 264 8.66 -31.85 1.02
C GLN A 264 9.90 -32.12 1.87
N TRP A 265 10.40 -31.07 2.51
CA TRP A 265 11.56 -31.16 3.38
C TRP A 265 11.16 -31.18 4.84
N LYS A 266 11.83 -32.04 5.62
CA LYS A 266 11.67 -32.18 7.07
C LYS A 266 13.01 -32.27 7.75
N VAL A 267 13.14 -31.62 8.91
CA VAL A 267 14.27 -31.82 9.82
C VAL A 267 13.76 -32.40 11.13
N LYS A 268 14.23 -33.59 11.50
CA LYS A 268 13.64 -34.41 12.56
C LYS A 268 12.17 -34.73 12.26
N ALA A 269 11.23 -34.21 13.06
CA ALA A 269 9.79 -34.39 12.83
C ALA A 269 9.11 -33.10 12.35
N GLU A 270 9.84 -32.00 12.24
CA GLU A 270 9.31 -30.71 11.88
C GLU A 270 9.43 -30.48 10.35
N GLU A 271 8.37 -30.04 9.75
CA GLU A 271 8.34 -29.68 8.34
C GLU A 271 9.03 -28.32 8.14
N ILE A 272 9.94 -28.27 7.14
CA ILE A 272 10.54 -27.02 6.69
C ILE A 272 9.61 -26.37 5.67
N GLY A 273 9.11 -27.16 4.72
CA GLY A 273 8.19 -26.70 3.68
C GLY A 273 7.97 -27.73 2.60
N THR A 274 6.94 -27.46 1.79
CA THR A 274 6.60 -28.20 0.59
C THR A 274 6.73 -27.26 -0.61
N TYR A 275 7.59 -27.59 -1.57
CA TYR A 275 7.99 -26.75 -2.70
C TYR A 275 7.64 -27.44 -4.00
N SER A 276 6.74 -26.85 -4.79
CA SER A 276 6.33 -27.40 -6.07
C SER A 276 7.50 -27.43 -7.07
N LEU A 277 7.55 -28.50 -7.86
CA LEU A 277 8.51 -28.61 -8.96
C LEU A 277 8.18 -27.61 -10.07
N THR A 278 9.17 -27.29 -10.89
CA THR A 278 8.96 -26.49 -12.09
C THR A 278 8.18 -27.31 -13.12
N PRO A 279 7.06 -26.83 -13.66
CA PRO A 279 6.31 -27.55 -14.67
C PRO A 279 7.08 -27.59 -16.00
N ASP A 280 6.96 -28.71 -16.74
CA ASP A 280 7.55 -28.89 -18.07
C ASP A 280 6.83 -28.05 -19.13
N ALA A 281 5.55 -27.77 -18.93
CA ALA A 281 4.78 -26.85 -19.77
C ALA A 281 3.73 -26.11 -18.96
N THR A 282 3.47 -24.86 -19.35
CA THR A 282 2.51 -23.96 -18.68
C THR A 282 1.64 -23.25 -19.70
N TYR A 283 0.33 -23.20 -19.40
CA TYR A 283 -0.66 -22.55 -20.25
C TYR A 283 -1.61 -21.69 -19.39
N THR A 284 -2.03 -20.56 -19.96
CA THR A 284 -3.02 -19.64 -19.34
C THR A 284 -4.30 -19.51 -20.17
N ALA A 285 -4.40 -20.33 -21.21
CA ALA A 285 -5.56 -20.48 -22.07
C ALA A 285 -5.82 -21.97 -22.29
N LYS A 286 -6.87 -22.32 -23.05
CA LYS A 286 -7.13 -23.72 -23.41
C LYS A 286 -5.95 -24.33 -24.18
N ALA A 287 -5.27 -25.30 -23.58
CA ALA A 287 -4.18 -26.05 -24.16
C ALA A 287 -4.68 -27.28 -24.90
N LYS A 288 -4.33 -27.47 -26.17
CA LYS A 288 -4.65 -28.68 -26.91
C LYS A 288 -3.70 -29.82 -26.53
N VAL A 289 -4.20 -31.04 -26.53
CA VAL A 289 -3.39 -32.23 -26.32
C VAL A 289 -2.21 -32.31 -27.30
N SER A 290 -2.39 -31.90 -28.55
CA SER A 290 -1.30 -31.88 -29.56
C SER A 290 -0.22 -30.83 -29.23
N GLU A 291 -0.58 -29.73 -28.53
CA GLU A 291 0.35 -28.72 -28.06
C GLU A 291 1.14 -29.25 -26.88
N ILE A 292 0.48 -29.86 -25.89
CA ILE A 292 1.13 -30.54 -24.76
C ILE A 292 2.11 -31.61 -25.25
N TYR A 293 1.66 -32.48 -26.14
CA TYR A 293 2.51 -33.54 -26.72
C TYR A 293 3.80 -32.96 -27.34
N LYS A 294 3.68 -31.87 -28.07
CA LYS A 294 4.80 -31.20 -28.73
C LYS A 294 5.73 -30.51 -27.75
N ASP A 295 5.16 -29.79 -26.81
CA ASP A 295 5.92 -28.93 -25.88
C ASP A 295 6.70 -29.79 -24.85
N LEU A 296 6.17 -30.96 -24.47
CA LEU A 296 6.88 -31.97 -23.69
C LEU A 296 7.91 -32.77 -24.53
N GLY A 297 7.95 -32.59 -25.84
CA GLY A 297 8.87 -33.34 -26.70
C GLY A 297 8.64 -34.86 -26.74
N LEU A 298 7.41 -35.33 -26.49
CA LEU A 298 7.09 -36.75 -26.35
C LEU A 298 7.41 -37.52 -27.64
N GLY A 299 8.10 -38.63 -27.50
CA GLY A 299 8.40 -39.56 -28.60
C GLY A 299 7.27 -40.56 -28.89
N SER A 300 6.43 -40.85 -27.90
CA SER A 300 5.33 -41.81 -27.95
C SER A 300 4.07 -41.22 -27.28
N THR A 301 2.94 -41.94 -27.42
CA THR A 301 1.67 -41.60 -26.75
C THR A 301 1.74 -42.02 -25.30
N VAL A 302 1.51 -41.07 -24.38
CA VAL A 302 1.23 -41.38 -22.97
C VAL A 302 -0.25 -41.75 -22.84
N LYS A 303 -0.52 -42.90 -22.24
CA LYS A 303 -1.87 -43.45 -22.17
C LYS A 303 -2.71 -42.76 -21.13
N LYS A 304 -4.01 -42.73 -21.36
CA LYS A 304 -5.00 -42.21 -20.43
C LYS A 304 -4.83 -42.69 -18.98
N ALA A 305 -4.43 -43.93 -18.76
CA ALA A 305 -4.26 -44.50 -17.41
C ALA A 305 -3.09 -43.87 -16.65
N ASP A 306 -2.17 -43.23 -17.37
CA ASP A 306 -0.94 -42.64 -16.86
C ASP A 306 -1.01 -41.11 -16.86
N VAL A 307 -2.23 -40.54 -17.07
CA VAL A 307 -2.50 -39.11 -17.03
C VAL A 307 -3.48 -38.81 -15.89
N THR A 308 -3.06 -37.97 -14.94
CA THR A 308 -3.92 -37.53 -13.84
C THR A 308 -4.14 -36.02 -13.94
N VAL A 309 -5.40 -35.57 -13.72
CA VAL A 309 -5.77 -34.16 -13.78
C VAL A 309 -6.32 -33.74 -12.44
N TYR A 310 -5.77 -32.66 -11.92
CA TYR A 310 -6.23 -31.99 -10.68
C TYR A 310 -6.77 -30.60 -11.00
N VAL A 311 -7.86 -30.24 -10.33
CA VAL A 311 -8.46 -28.89 -10.43
C VAL A 311 -8.57 -28.30 -9.05
N ASP A 312 -7.86 -27.20 -8.82
CA ASP A 312 -7.77 -26.52 -7.52
C ASP A 312 -7.36 -27.49 -6.39
N GLY A 313 -6.42 -28.39 -6.64
CA GLY A 313 -5.85 -29.33 -5.68
C GLY A 313 -6.58 -30.67 -5.53
N VAL A 314 -7.73 -30.87 -6.18
CA VAL A 314 -8.48 -32.14 -6.09
C VAL A 314 -8.52 -32.83 -7.44
N GLU A 315 -8.31 -34.16 -7.45
CA GLU A 315 -8.41 -34.97 -8.67
C GLU A 315 -9.81 -34.83 -9.29
N ASP A 316 -9.87 -34.42 -10.53
CA ASP A 316 -11.12 -34.29 -11.30
C ASP A 316 -11.33 -35.43 -12.24
N ALA A 317 -11.97 -36.49 -11.75
CA ALA A 317 -12.34 -37.65 -12.54
C ALA A 317 -13.33 -37.35 -13.68
N SER A 318 -13.96 -36.18 -13.69
CA SER A 318 -14.89 -35.73 -14.75
C SER A 318 -14.16 -35.11 -15.95
N GLN A 319 -12.93 -34.66 -15.77
CA GLN A 319 -12.08 -34.22 -16.88
C GLN A 319 -11.81 -35.42 -17.80
N PRO A 320 -11.77 -35.21 -19.11
CA PRO A 320 -11.47 -36.29 -20.01
C PRO A 320 -10.00 -36.69 -19.83
N ALA A 321 -9.72 -37.61 -18.88
CA ALA A 321 -8.46 -38.31 -18.93
C ALA A 321 -8.37 -38.88 -20.35
N CYS A 322 -7.42 -38.42 -21.12
CA CYS A 322 -7.25 -38.79 -22.52
C CYS A 322 -5.80 -39.17 -22.77
N ASP A 323 -5.57 -39.97 -23.81
CA ASP A 323 -4.21 -40.17 -24.28
C ASP A 323 -3.56 -38.84 -24.68
N ILE A 324 -2.38 -38.55 -24.19
CA ILE A 324 -1.56 -37.44 -24.70
C ILE A 324 -0.82 -37.90 -25.95
N LYS A 325 -1.30 -37.43 -27.10
CA LYS A 325 -0.84 -37.93 -28.41
C LYS A 325 -0.73 -36.83 -29.45
N LYS A 326 0.09 -37.11 -30.45
CA LYS A 326 0.25 -36.23 -31.62
C LYS A 326 -1.08 -36.04 -32.37
N GLY A 327 -1.38 -34.81 -32.73
CA GLY A 327 -2.49 -34.47 -33.63
C GLY A 327 -3.88 -34.48 -33.03
N ASP A 328 -4.02 -34.59 -31.71
CA ASP A 328 -5.29 -34.34 -31.04
C ASP A 328 -5.50 -32.86 -30.76
N ASP A 329 -6.09 -32.17 -31.74
CA ASP A 329 -6.43 -30.71 -31.62
C ASP A 329 -7.82 -30.49 -31.03
N LYS A 330 -8.57 -31.53 -30.71
CA LYS A 330 -9.95 -31.44 -30.20
C LYS A 330 -10.02 -31.43 -28.70
N THR A 331 -9.26 -32.32 -28.05
CA THR A 331 -9.22 -32.38 -26.59
C THR A 331 -8.35 -31.27 -26.05
N LYS A 332 -8.85 -30.56 -25.03
CA LYS A 332 -8.21 -29.36 -24.44
C LYS A 332 -8.31 -29.42 -22.93
N PHE A 333 -7.29 -28.92 -22.26
CA PHE A 333 -7.24 -28.70 -20.82
C PHE A 333 -7.25 -27.20 -20.50
N GLY A 334 -7.60 -26.85 -19.28
CA GLY A 334 -7.57 -25.48 -18.80
C GLY A 334 -8.70 -24.60 -19.31
N GLY A 335 -8.40 -23.33 -19.42
CA GLY A 335 -9.33 -22.27 -19.85
C GLY A 335 -8.61 -20.92 -19.91
N ASN A 336 -9.29 -19.93 -20.44
CA ASN A 336 -8.77 -18.56 -20.36
C ASN A 336 -8.66 -18.14 -18.89
N GLY A 337 -7.51 -17.63 -18.46
CA GLY A 337 -7.29 -17.22 -17.07
C GLY A 337 -7.08 -18.38 -16.08
N VAL A 338 -6.97 -19.62 -16.58
CA VAL A 338 -6.64 -20.80 -15.76
C VAL A 338 -5.16 -21.11 -15.92
N LEU A 339 -4.44 -21.15 -14.83
CA LEU A 339 -3.06 -21.65 -14.83
C LEU A 339 -3.11 -23.18 -14.97
N THR A 340 -2.70 -23.66 -16.13
CA THR A 340 -2.59 -25.10 -16.41
C THR A 340 -1.11 -25.48 -16.50
N GLU A 341 -0.68 -26.30 -15.56
CA GLU A 341 0.70 -26.75 -15.45
C GLU A 341 0.77 -28.24 -15.75
N VAL A 342 1.76 -28.64 -16.48
CA VAL A 342 1.95 -30.04 -16.90
C VAL A 342 3.32 -30.52 -16.43
N PHE A 343 3.32 -31.62 -15.70
CA PHE A 343 4.51 -32.25 -15.17
C PHE A 343 4.63 -33.64 -15.80
N TYR A 344 5.75 -33.93 -16.39
CA TYR A 344 6.04 -35.21 -17.02
C TYR A 344 7.17 -35.94 -16.29
N ASP A 345 6.86 -37.07 -15.71
CA ASP A 345 7.83 -38.00 -15.14
C ASP A 345 8.25 -38.98 -16.26
N ASP A 346 9.44 -38.77 -16.82
CA ASP A 346 9.99 -39.58 -17.93
C ASP A 346 10.48 -40.95 -17.49
N ASP A 347 10.77 -41.14 -16.21
CA ASP A 347 11.14 -42.45 -15.64
C ASP A 347 9.89 -43.33 -15.46
N ALA A 348 8.79 -42.76 -15.00
CA ALA A 348 7.52 -43.47 -14.83
C ALA A 348 6.63 -43.45 -16.08
N ASP A 349 6.91 -42.61 -17.09
CA ASP A 349 6.07 -42.31 -18.26
C ASP A 349 4.66 -41.83 -17.87
N THR A 350 4.58 -40.98 -16.81
CA THR A 350 3.32 -40.45 -16.28
C THR A 350 3.22 -38.93 -16.43
N ILE A 351 2.00 -38.44 -16.61
CA ILE A 351 1.74 -36.96 -16.70
C ILE A 351 0.77 -36.54 -15.60
N THR A 352 1.16 -35.56 -14.86
CA THR A 352 0.28 -34.80 -13.93
C THR A 352 -0.07 -33.47 -14.57
N ILE A 353 -1.37 -33.15 -14.67
CA ILE A 353 -1.87 -31.87 -15.13
C ILE A 353 -2.59 -31.21 -13.95
N THR A 354 -2.18 -29.99 -13.59
CA THR A 354 -2.86 -29.21 -12.56
C THR A 354 -3.49 -27.98 -13.18
N GLU A 355 -4.76 -27.74 -12.88
CA GLU A 355 -5.50 -26.55 -13.26
C GLU A 355 -5.77 -25.71 -12.01
N VAL A 356 -5.15 -24.55 -11.89
CA VAL A 356 -5.41 -23.58 -10.81
C VAL A 356 -6.27 -22.48 -11.36
N ASN A 357 -7.50 -22.39 -10.85
CA ASN A 357 -8.44 -21.36 -11.23
C ASN A 357 -8.16 -20.06 -10.47
N THR A 358 -8.27 -18.93 -11.17
CA THR A 358 -8.33 -17.60 -10.57
C THR A 358 -9.80 -17.20 -10.44
N TYR A 359 -10.17 -16.70 -9.30
CA TYR A 359 -11.49 -16.16 -8.96
C TYR A 359 -11.39 -14.69 -8.60
N VAL A 360 -12.49 -13.99 -8.64
CA VAL A 360 -12.62 -12.59 -8.22
C VAL A 360 -13.50 -12.48 -6.99
N GLY A 361 -13.17 -11.54 -6.13
CA GLY A 361 -13.92 -11.19 -4.94
C GLY A 361 -13.67 -9.74 -4.55
N THR A 362 -14.31 -9.27 -3.50
CA THR A 362 -14.07 -7.96 -2.91
C THR A 362 -13.50 -8.10 -1.50
N ILE A 363 -12.77 -7.10 -1.05
CA ILE A 363 -12.25 -7.03 0.31
C ILE A 363 -13.35 -6.50 1.23
N ALA A 364 -13.86 -7.36 2.12
CA ALA A 364 -14.83 -6.93 3.12
C ALA A 364 -14.19 -6.10 4.24
N LYS A 365 -12.94 -6.38 4.57
CA LYS A 365 -12.10 -5.60 5.50
C LYS A 365 -10.65 -6.05 5.46
N SER A 366 -9.74 -5.13 5.81
CA SER A 366 -8.34 -5.42 6.10
C SER A 366 -8.09 -5.26 7.61
N VAL A 367 -7.43 -6.23 8.23
CA VAL A 367 -7.17 -6.25 9.67
C VAL A 367 -5.67 -6.30 9.92
N LYS A 368 -5.15 -5.35 10.66
CA LYS A 368 -3.72 -5.27 11.03
C LYS A 368 -3.35 -6.39 12.01
N ALA A 369 -2.08 -6.78 12.01
CA ALA A 369 -1.54 -7.75 12.97
C ALA A 369 -1.76 -7.29 14.43
N THR A 370 -1.98 -8.24 15.30
CA THR A 370 -2.10 -8.04 16.75
C THR A 370 -1.03 -8.87 17.45
N SER A 371 -0.90 -8.76 18.77
CA SER A 371 0.02 -9.61 19.53
C SER A 371 -0.31 -11.12 19.50
N THR A 372 -1.52 -11.48 19.02
CA THR A 372 -2.02 -12.87 19.06
C THR A 372 -2.52 -13.37 17.70
N LYS A 373 -2.58 -12.52 16.66
CA LYS A 373 -3.04 -12.88 15.32
C LYS A 373 -2.31 -12.01 14.29
N ASP A 374 -1.83 -12.64 13.22
CA ASP A 374 -1.20 -11.96 12.11
C ASP A 374 -2.18 -11.09 11.32
N ALA A 375 -1.66 -10.17 10.50
CA ALA A 375 -2.49 -9.35 9.63
C ALA A 375 -3.25 -10.23 8.63
N TYR A 376 -4.50 -9.90 8.36
CA TYR A 376 -5.32 -10.66 7.42
C TYR A 376 -6.34 -9.78 6.71
N VAL A 377 -6.80 -10.25 5.57
CA VAL A 377 -7.94 -9.68 4.86
C VAL A 377 -9.10 -10.66 4.86
N VAL A 378 -10.32 -10.12 4.72
CA VAL A 378 -11.53 -10.91 4.54
C VAL A 378 -12.02 -10.74 3.13
N VAL A 379 -12.04 -11.82 2.37
CA VAL A 379 -12.47 -11.84 0.97
C VAL A 379 -13.94 -12.27 0.88
N THR A 380 -14.76 -11.45 0.23
CA THR A 380 -16.12 -11.79 -0.18
C THR A 380 -16.09 -12.29 -1.62
N PRO A 381 -16.47 -13.55 -1.89
CA PRO A 381 -16.36 -14.09 -3.23
C PRO A 381 -17.43 -13.54 -4.16
N GLU A 382 -17.06 -13.22 -5.39
CA GLU A 382 -18.00 -12.98 -6.48
C GLU A 382 -18.38 -14.30 -7.15
N LYS A 383 -19.62 -14.41 -7.56
CA LYS A 383 -20.12 -15.62 -8.19
C LYS A 383 -19.80 -15.61 -9.69
N PRO A 384 -19.04 -16.58 -10.21
CA PRO A 384 -18.86 -16.72 -11.67
C PRO A 384 -20.18 -16.87 -12.42
N ILE A 385 -20.28 -16.28 -13.60
CA ILE A 385 -21.45 -16.37 -14.48
C ILE A 385 -21.72 -17.85 -14.82
N SER A 386 -20.65 -18.60 -15.16
CA SER A 386 -20.71 -20.03 -15.43
C SER A 386 -20.07 -20.80 -14.27
N GLY A 387 -20.85 -21.25 -13.30
CA GLY A 387 -20.33 -22.09 -12.22
C GLY A 387 -20.68 -21.61 -10.81
N LYS A 388 -19.84 -22.00 -9.88
CA LYS A 388 -19.94 -21.61 -8.47
C LYS A 388 -18.58 -21.07 -8.01
N ALA A 389 -18.62 -20.07 -7.16
CA ALA A 389 -17.45 -19.69 -6.40
C ALA A 389 -16.97 -20.89 -5.55
N PRO A 390 -15.66 -21.07 -5.35
CA PRO A 390 -15.15 -22.16 -4.53
C PRO A 390 -15.51 -22.00 -3.06
N ILE A 391 -15.68 -20.78 -2.60
CA ILE A 391 -16.14 -20.41 -1.26
C ILE A 391 -17.56 -19.82 -1.35
N SER A 392 -18.37 -20.03 -0.32
CA SER A 392 -19.78 -19.60 -0.30
C SER A 392 -20.05 -18.47 0.70
N ALA A 393 -19.05 -18.08 1.48
CA ALA A 393 -19.10 -17.06 2.50
C ALA A 393 -17.76 -16.32 2.54
N ASN A 394 -17.69 -15.26 3.32
CA ASN A 394 -16.45 -14.52 3.56
C ASN A 394 -15.39 -15.43 4.18
N GLU A 395 -14.17 -15.34 3.68
CA GLU A 395 -13.04 -16.15 4.14
C GLU A 395 -11.81 -15.29 4.41
N GLU A 396 -11.08 -15.61 5.48
CA GLU A 396 -9.89 -14.89 5.91
C GLU A 396 -8.65 -15.39 5.13
N PHE A 397 -7.76 -14.46 4.81
CA PHE A 397 -6.45 -14.75 4.24
C PHE A 397 -5.38 -13.93 4.96
N GLU A 398 -4.42 -14.62 5.58
CA GLU A 398 -3.30 -13.98 6.26
C GLU A 398 -2.35 -13.31 5.27
N THR A 399 -2.11 -12.01 5.46
CA THR A 399 -1.23 -11.23 4.60
C THR A 399 -0.87 -9.89 5.24
N GLU A 400 0.37 -9.46 5.03
CA GLU A 400 0.81 -8.10 5.35
C GLU A 400 0.48 -7.08 4.25
N ALA A 401 -0.01 -7.56 3.09
CA ALA A 401 -0.42 -6.68 2.00
C ALA A 401 -1.67 -5.88 2.42
N LYS A 402 -1.66 -4.59 2.10
CA LYS A 402 -2.78 -3.70 2.39
C LYS A 402 -3.70 -3.62 1.18
N PHE A 403 -4.97 -3.80 1.42
CA PHE A 403 -6.02 -3.63 0.43
C PHE A 403 -7.04 -2.64 0.96
N GLU A 404 -7.63 -1.86 0.08
CA GLU A 404 -8.76 -1.01 0.42
C GLU A 404 -10.02 -1.86 0.59
N ASP A 405 -10.92 -1.45 1.46
CA ASP A 405 -12.23 -2.08 1.57
C ASP A 405 -12.97 -1.94 0.23
N ASP A 406 -13.76 -2.94 -0.12
CA ASP A 406 -14.48 -3.08 -1.40
C ASP A 406 -13.57 -3.18 -2.64
N ALA A 407 -12.23 -3.18 -2.48
CA ALA A 407 -11.32 -3.39 -3.60
C ALA A 407 -11.57 -4.76 -4.25
N TYR A 408 -11.66 -4.78 -5.57
CA TYR A 408 -11.72 -6.03 -6.33
C TYR A 408 -10.37 -6.73 -6.34
N VAL A 409 -10.37 -7.97 -5.88
CA VAL A 409 -9.18 -8.80 -5.77
C VAL A 409 -9.34 -10.10 -6.53
N LEU A 410 -8.21 -10.59 -7.02
CA LEU A 410 -8.07 -11.93 -7.56
C LEU A 410 -7.66 -12.85 -6.41
N TYR A 411 -8.23 -14.04 -6.36
CA TYR A 411 -7.80 -15.05 -5.40
C TYR A 411 -7.74 -16.43 -6.02
N THR A 412 -6.86 -17.28 -5.47
CA THR A 412 -6.81 -18.72 -5.74
C THR A 412 -7.25 -19.48 -4.51
N TYR A 413 -7.88 -20.62 -4.69
CA TYR A 413 -8.42 -21.42 -3.60
C TYR A 413 -8.04 -22.89 -3.77
N SER A 414 -7.43 -23.49 -2.76
CA SER A 414 -7.21 -24.93 -2.74
C SER A 414 -8.44 -25.63 -2.16
N LYS A 415 -9.01 -26.54 -2.94
CA LYS A 415 -10.12 -27.40 -2.49
C LYS A 415 -9.64 -28.52 -1.57
N ASP A 416 -8.38 -28.88 -1.64
CA ASP A 416 -7.75 -29.87 -0.77
C ASP A 416 -7.49 -29.27 0.61
N ALA A 417 -6.74 -28.17 0.69
CA ALA A 417 -6.49 -27.43 1.92
C ALA A 417 -7.74 -26.71 2.47
N LYS A 418 -8.73 -26.43 1.62
CA LYS A 418 -9.98 -25.69 1.91
C LYS A 418 -9.72 -24.27 2.40
N GLU A 419 -8.81 -23.57 1.76
CA GLU A 419 -8.43 -22.20 2.10
C GLU A 419 -7.97 -21.40 0.89
N ILE A 420 -8.02 -20.08 1.00
CA ILE A 420 -7.45 -19.15 0.03
C ILE A 420 -5.92 -19.27 0.10
N LYS A 421 -5.28 -19.36 -1.08
CA LYS A 421 -3.83 -19.49 -1.19
C LYS A 421 -3.13 -18.23 -1.69
N SER A 422 -3.85 -17.35 -2.36
CA SER A 422 -3.31 -16.07 -2.79
C SER A 422 -4.41 -15.03 -2.91
N VAL A 423 -4.05 -13.76 -2.64
CA VAL A 423 -4.90 -12.60 -2.90
C VAL A 423 -4.04 -11.50 -3.54
N ALA A 424 -4.52 -10.91 -4.63
CA ALA A 424 -3.86 -9.81 -5.32
C ALA A 424 -4.90 -8.84 -5.88
N LEU A 425 -4.55 -7.55 -6.05
CA LEU A 425 -5.45 -6.58 -6.69
C LEU A 425 -5.76 -6.99 -8.13
N ALA A 426 -7.01 -6.89 -8.53
CA ALA A 426 -7.43 -7.03 -9.91
C ALA A 426 -7.03 -5.76 -10.70
N THR A 427 -6.61 -5.93 -11.94
CA THR A 427 -6.30 -4.78 -12.80
C THR A 427 -7.59 -4.16 -13.32
N LYS A 428 -7.87 -2.92 -12.92
CA LYS A 428 -9.04 -2.16 -13.35
C LYS A 428 -8.81 -1.56 -14.74
N VAL A 429 -9.80 -1.61 -15.62
CA VAL A 429 -9.85 -0.94 -16.92
C VAL A 429 -11.24 -0.31 -17.05
N GLU A 430 -11.29 0.96 -17.38
CA GLU A 430 -12.53 1.71 -17.64
C GLU A 430 -12.55 2.20 -19.09
N GLY A 431 -13.73 2.26 -19.69
CA GLY A 431 -13.88 2.80 -21.03
C GLY A 431 -15.15 2.35 -21.73
N THR A 432 -15.39 2.92 -22.90
CA THR A 432 -16.59 2.64 -23.71
C THR A 432 -16.46 1.31 -24.45
N VAL A 433 -17.45 0.43 -24.28
CA VAL A 433 -17.53 -0.80 -25.06
C VAL A 433 -17.89 -0.48 -26.52
N THR A 434 -16.95 -0.68 -27.42
CA THR A 434 -17.14 -0.45 -28.86
C THR A 434 -17.59 -1.70 -29.61
N ARG A 435 -17.36 -2.88 -29.06
CA ARG A 435 -17.75 -4.16 -29.67
C ARG A 435 -17.85 -5.29 -28.65
N ALA A 436 -18.89 -6.11 -28.76
CA ALA A 436 -19.02 -7.40 -28.08
C ALA A 436 -18.95 -8.52 -29.12
N GLU A 437 -18.15 -9.57 -28.87
CA GLU A 437 -17.92 -10.65 -29.82
C GLU A 437 -18.27 -12.00 -29.22
N ASN A 438 -19.02 -12.82 -29.96
CA ASN A 438 -19.30 -14.20 -29.60
C ASN A 438 -18.21 -15.12 -30.18
N ASP A 439 -17.99 -16.25 -29.52
CA ASP A 439 -17.16 -17.31 -30.09
C ASP A 439 -17.92 -17.95 -31.29
N LYS A 440 -17.21 -18.23 -32.39
CA LYS A 440 -17.81 -18.65 -33.66
C LYS A 440 -18.41 -20.06 -33.65
N GLU A 441 -18.25 -20.83 -32.57
CA GLU A 441 -18.76 -22.21 -32.49
C GLU A 441 -20.04 -22.30 -31.61
N ASN A 442 -21.18 -21.87 -32.10
CA ASN A 442 -22.52 -22.13 -31.56
C ASN A 442 -22.87 -21.52 -30.19
N ASP A 443 -22.08 -20.60 -29.67
CA ASP A 443 -22.39 -19.94 -28.40
C ASP A 443 -23.03 -18.58 -28.68
N LYS A 444 -24.16 -18.31 -28.04
CA LYS A 444 -24.88 -17.04 -28.12
C LYS A 444 -24.30 -15.94 -27.26
N ASP A 445 -23.42 -16.29 -26.32
CA ASP A 445 -22.88 -15.36 -25.34
C ASP A 445 -21.58 -14.72 -25.85
N ALA A 446 -21.42 -13.43 -25.58
CA ALA A 446 -20.20 -12.73 -25.91
C ALA A 446 -19.02 -13.34 -25.14
N LYS A 447 -17.92 -13.57 -25.84
CA LYS A 447 -16.67 -14.14 -25.28
C LYS A 447 -15.51 -13.16 -25.32
N ALA A 448 -15.75 -11.93 -25.75
CA ALA A 448 -14.77 -10.86 -25.73
C ALA A 448 -15.47 -9.50 -25.85
N LEU A 449 -14.92 -8.52 -25.18
CA LEU A 449 -15.28 -7.10 -25.30
C LEU A 449 -14.13 -6.32 -25.90
N THR A 450 -14.46 -5.31 -26.69
CA THR A 450 -13.49 -4.31 -27.14
C THR A 450 -13.83 -2.99 -26.45
N ILE A 451 -12.91 -2.53 -25.60
CA ILE A 451 -13.02 -1.32 -24.80
C ILE A 451 -11.95 -0.37 -25.32
N ASP A 452 -12.34 0.81 -25.77
CA ASP A 452 -11.43 1.83 -26.33
C ASP A 452 -10.42 1.28 -27.36
N GLY A 453 -10.91 0.37 -28.22
CA GLY A 453 -10.11 -0.26 -29.28
C GLY A 453 -9.25 -1.45 -28.82
N THR A 454 -9.18 -1.76 -27.54
CA THR A 454 -8.45 -2.93 -27.01
C THR A 454 -9.40 -4.10 -26.78
N LYS A 455 -9.05 -5.26 -27.32
CA LYS A 455 -9.86 -6.47 -27.17
C LYS A 455 -9.43 -7.30 -25.97
N TYR A 456 -10.39 -7.60 -25.11
CA TYR A 456 -10.25 -8.47 -23.94
C TYR A 456 -11.15 -9.70 -24.09
N LYS A 457 -10.62 -10.90 -23.84
CA LYS A 457 -11.38 -12.15 -23.83
C LYS A 457 -11.86 -12.46 -22.43
N ASP A 458 -12.97 -13.19 -22.31
CA ASP A 458 -13.46 -13.66 -21.03
C ASP A 458 -12.52 -14.66 -20.34
N SER A 459 -12.40 -14.56 -19.02
CA SER A 459 -11.86 -15.62 -18.18
C SER A 459 -12.87 -16.77 -18.04
N LYS A 460 -12.41 -17.98 -17.77
CA LYS A 460 -13.27 -19.14 -17.44
C LYS A 460 -14.22 -18.85 -16.26
N ASN A 461 -13.75 -18.04 -15.31
CA ASN A 461 -14.47 -17.70 -14.07
C ASN A 461 -14.94 -16.24 -14.06
N VAL A 462 -15.24 -15.66 -15.22
CA VAL A 462 -15.76 -14.29 -15.30
C VAL A 462 -17.04 -14.17 -14.48
N ALA A 463 -17.14 -13.08 -13.72
CA ALA A 463 -18.27 -12.74 -12.85
C ALA A 463 -18.82 -11.34 -13.20
N GLY A 464 -19.82 -10.88 -12.46
CA GLY A 464 -20.48 -9.61 -12.73
C GLY A 464 -21.56 -9.71 -13.79
N GLU A 465 -21.63 -8.74 -14.67
CA GLU A 465 -22.62 -8.68 -15.74
C GLU A 465 -22.33 -9.72 -16.84
N THR A 466 -23.39 -10.37 -17.31
CA THR A 466 -23.27 -11.34 -18.41
C THR A 466 -22.84 -10.63 -19.69
N LEU A 467 -21.78 -11.09 -20.35
CA LEU A 467 -21.24 -10.40 -21.53
C LEU A 467 -22.24 -10.24 -22.69
N SER A 468 -23.29 -11.08 -22.74
CA SER A 468 -24.40 -10.92 -23.70
C SER A 468 -25.30 -9.73 -23.39
N ASP A 469 -25.32 -9.28 -22.14
CA ASP A 469 -26.15 -8.18 -21.67
C ASP A 469 -25.43 -6.83 -21.76
N VAL A 470 -24.13 -6.87 -22.05
CA VAL A 470 -23.31 -5.67 -22.23
C VAL A 470 -23.78 -4.86 -23.44
N SER A 471 -24.10 -3.61 -23.20
CA SER A 471 -24.55 -2.66 -24.23
C SER A 471 -23.36 -1.98 -24.91
N VAL A 472 -23.29 -2.06 -26.24
CA VAL A 472 -22.29 -1.32 -27.03
C VAL A 472 -22.58 0.18 -26.97
N LYS A 473 -21.54 0.98 -26.78
CA LYS A 473 -21.50 2.44 -26.58
C LYS A 473 -21.80 2.91 -25.15
N ASN A 474 -21.96 2.01 -24.20
CA ASN A 474 -21.97 2.35 -22.79
C ASN A 474 -20.57 2.18 -22.20
N ASP A 475 -20.31 2.88 -21.13
CA ASP A 475 -19.06 2.80 -20.40
C ASP A 475 -19.12 1.65 -19.38
N TYR A 476 -18.02 0.95 -19.26
CA TYR A 476 -17.88 -0.19 -18.37
C TYR A 476 -16.58 -0.11 -17.58
N THR A 477 -16.68 -0.47 -16.32
CA THR A 477 -15.53 -0.88 -15.52
C THR A 477 -15.36 -2.38 -15.68
N VAL A 478 -14.20 -2.81 -16.10
CA VAL A 478 -13.86 -4.22 -16.16
C VAL A 478 -12.60 -4.49 -15.36
N TYR A 479 -12.53 -5.67 -14.77
CA TYR A 479 -11.36 -6.12 -14.06
C TYR A 479 -10.73 -7.28 -14.80
N LEU A 480 -9.41 -7.27 -14.88
CA LEU A 480 -8.63 -8.29 -15.57
C LEU A 480 -7.96 -9.19 -14.55
N ASP A 481 -7.85 -10.47 -14.90
CA ASP A 481 -7.00 -11.40 -14.17
C ASP A 481 -5.51 -11.15 -14.47
N ALA A 482 -4.62 -11.89 -13.79
CA ALA A 482 -3.19 -11.75 -13.94
C ALA A 482 -2.68 -12.01 -15.39
N TYR A 483 -3.50 -12.62 -16.22
CA TYR A 483 -3.16 -12.99 -17.61
C TYR A 483 -3.81 -12.06 -18.64
N GLY A 484 -4.55 -11.06 -18.18
CA GLY A 484 -5.22 -10.07 -19.03
C GLY A 484 -6.57 -10.52 -19.58
N TYR A 485 -7.22 -11.53 -18.99
CA TYR A 485 -8.59 -11.92 -19.33
C TYR A 485 -9.59 -11.19 -18.45
N LEU A 486 -10.78 -10.91 -19.00
CA LEU A 486 -11.88 -10.31 -18.24
C LEU A 486 -12.34 -11.26 -17.13
N ILE A 487 -12.25 -10.85 -15.88
CA ILE A 487 -12.68 -11.64 -14.72
C ILE A 487 -13.90 -11.06 -14.03
N TYR A 488 -14.14 -9.74 -14.17
CA TYR A 488 -15.35 -9.08 -13.68
C TYR A 488 -15.75 -7.95 -14.61
N VAL A 489 -17.05 -7.77 -14.81
CA VAL A 489 -17.62 -6.75 -15.70
C VAL A 489 -18.75 -6.04 -14.98
N GLU A 490 -18.69 -4.73 -14.95
CA GLU A 490 -19.69 -3.84 -14.34
C GLU A 490 -19.94 -2.65 -15.27
N GLU A 491 -21.20 -2.35 -15.55
CA GLU A 491 -21.54 -1.14 -16.30
C GLU A 491 -21.23 0.10 -15.43
N VAL A 492 -20.50 1.07 -15.98
CA VAL A 492 -20.32 2.36 -15.32
C VAL A 492 -21.65 3.09 -15.38
N GLU A 493 -22.25 3.28 -14.25
CA GLU A 493 -23.45 4.10 -14.18
C GLU A 493 -23.03 5.57 -14.32
N GLU A 494 -23.52 6.25 -15.37
CA GLU A 494 -23.44 7.70 -15.45
C GLU A 494 -24.32 8.32 -14.35
N ILE A 495 -23.71 8.61 -13.21
CA ILE A 495 -24.38 9.20 -12.05
C ILE A 495 -24.77 10.67 -12.31
N GLY A 496 -24.28 11.25 -13.40
CA GLY A 496 -24.43 12.68 -13.72
C GLY A 496 -25.83 13.14 -14.13
N ASP A 497 -26.69 12.24 -14.55
CA ASP A 497 -27.93 12.59 -15.25
C ASP A 497 -29.21 12.36 -14.45
N TYR A 498 -29.12 12.13 -13.14
CA TYR A 498 -30.28 11.98 -12.26
C TYR A 498 -30.60 13.24 -11.46
N ALA A 499 -31.88 13.52 -11.28
CA ALA A 499 -32.38 14.57 -10.40
C ALA A 499 -33.74 14.16 -9.79
N LEU A 500 -34.07 14.72 -8.63
CA LEU A 500 -35.43 14.65 -8.11
C LEU A 500 -36.20 15.87 -8.62
N LEU A 501 -37.34 15.64 -9.26
CA LEU A 501 -38.25 16.71 -9.70
C LEU A 501 -39.03 17.23 -8.51
N LEU A 502 -38.60 18.34 -7.91
CA LEU A 502 -39.25 18.95 -6.77
C LEU A 502 -40.54 19.64 -7.20
N SER A 503 -40.56 20.29 -8.36
CA SER A 503 -41.73 20.93 -8.90
C SER A 503 -41.64 21.18 -10.40
N ALA A 504 -42.68 20.89 -11.14
CA ALA A 504 -42.93 21.37 -12.50
C ALA A 504 -44.16 22.31 -12.56
N ALA A 505 -44.76 22.60 -11.42
CA ALA A 505 -45.95 23.45 -11.31
C ALA A 505 -45.55 24.92 -11.09
N ASN A 506 -46.54 25.80 -11.37
CA ASN A 506 -46.39 27.21 -11.15
C ASN A 506 -46.26 27.56 -9.67
N LYS A 507 -45.03 27.58 -9.13
CA LYS A 507 -44.77 28.18 -7.82
C LYS A 507 -44.74 29.71 -8.06
N GLY A 508 -45.96 30.34 -8.06
CA GLY A 508 -46.16 31.81 -8.12
C GLY A 508 -45.44 32.66 -9.21
N THR A 509 -44.35 32.20 -9.75
CA THR A 509 -43.46 32.88 -10.72
C THR A 509 -43.16 32.10 -11.99
N TYR A 510 -43.48 30.83 -12.05
CA TYR A 510 -43.15 30.00 -13.23
C TYR A 510 -44.36 29.85 -14.13
N VAL A 511 -44.35 30.55 -15.23
CA VAL A 511 -45.33 30.40 -16.29
C VAL A 511 -44.64 29.70 -17.45
N GLY A 512 -45.01 28.42 -17.74
CA GLY A 512 -44.52 27.73 -18.89
C GLY A 512 -43.58 26.57 -18.63
N LYS A 513 -42.59 26.39 -19.48
CA LYS A 513 -41.68 25.23 -19.49
C LYS A 513 -40.53 25.42 -18.50
N LYS A 514 -40.79 25.21 -17.23
CA LYS A 514 -39.79 25.26 -16.14
C LYS A 514 -40.00 24.16 -15.15
N ALA A 515 -38.91 23.68 -14.56
CA ALA A 515 -38.91 22.70 -13.50
C ALA A 515 -37.87 23.07 -12.42
N GLU A 516 -38.17 22.73 -11.17
CA GLU A 516 -37.25 22.82 -10.07
C GLU A 516 -36.72 21.42 -9.80
N LEU A 517 -35.42 21.27 -9.88
CA LEU A 517 -34.70 20.00 -9.77
C LEU A 517 -33.74 20.03 -8.61
N LEU A 518 -33.69 18.94 -7.84
CA LEU A 518 -32.62 18.65 -6.88
C LEU A 518 -31.66 17.66 -7.56
N PHE A 519 -30.44 18.10 -7.76
CA PHE A 519 -29.38 17.34 -8.44
C PHE A 519 -28.62 16.40 -7.49
N THR A 520 -27.89 15.48 -8.07
CA THR A 520 -27.05 14.51 -7.32
C THR A 520 -25.87 15.14 -6.59
N ASP A 521 -25.57 16.40 -6.85
CA ASP A 521 -24.58 17.18 -6.09
C ASP A 521 -25.18 17.94 -4.89
N GLY A 522 -26.46 17.74 -4.61
CA GLY A 522 -27.19 18.42 -3.54
C GLY A 522 -27.69 19.81 -3.89
N THR A 523 -27.46 20.31 -5.11
CA THR A 523 -27.92 21.63 -5.52
C THR A 523 -29.37 21.62 -6.02
N THR A 524 -30.12 22.64 -5.67
CA THR A 524 -31.45 22.87 -6.23
C THR A 524 -31.39 23.97 -7.28
N LYS A 525 -32.07 23.78 -8.41
CA LYS A 525 -32.10 24.76 -9.48
C LYS A 525 -33.41 24.74 -10.26
N VAL A 526 -33.91 25.94 -10.53
CA VAL A 526 -34.99 26.12 -11.50
C VAL A 526 -34.40 26.19 -12.91
N VAL A 527 -34.80 25.24 -13.75
CA VAL A 527 -34.29 25.06 -15.13
C VAL A 527 -35.38 25.36 -16.16
N GLU A 528 -34.98 25.77 -17.36
CA GLU A 528 -35.86 25.82 -18.52
C GLU A 528 -35.95 24.44 -19.15
N THR A 529 -37.17 24.03 -19.57
CA THR A 529 -37.43 22.71 -20.12
C THR A 529 -37.97 22.77 -21.53
N ASP A 530 -37.69 21.75 -22.32
CA ASP A 530 -38.16 21.64 -23.73
C ASP A 530 -39.70 21.45 -23.82
N LYS A 531 -40.26 20.85 -22.78
CA LYS A 531 -41.71 20.58 -22.68
C LYS A 531 -42.30 21.10 -21.37
N ASN A 532 -43.61 21.08 -21.28
CA ASN A 532 -44.33 21.38 -20.06
C ASN A 532 -44.53 20.07 -19.27
N TYR A 533 -43.88 19.90 -18.17
CA TYR A 533 -43.92 18.69 -17.31
C TYR A 533 -44.91 18.84 -16.14
N ALA A 534 -45.65 19.98 -16.03
CA ALA A 534 -46.63 20.22 -14.96
C ALA A 534 -47.82 19.28 -15.02
N ALA A 535 -48.43 19.04 -13.87
CA ALA A 535 -49.63 18.22 -13.77
C ALA A 535 -50.72 18.71 -14.71
N GLY A 536 -51.32 17.80 -15.45
CA GLY A 536 -52.39 18.07 -16.46
C GLY A 536 -51.88 18.41 -17.85
N SER A 537 -50.57 18.44 -18.08
CA SER A 537 -49.96 18.50 -19.42
C SER A 537 -49.87 17.13 -20.08
N SER A 538 -49.65 17.08 -21.41
CA SER A 538 -49.47 15.79 -22.11
C SER A 538 -48.17 15.06 -21.73
N ASP A 539 -47.18 15.79 -21.23
CA ASP A 539 -45.85 15.26 -20.85
C ASP A 539 -45.65 15.37 -19.34
N ALA A 540 -46.69 15.41 -18.53
CA ALA A 540 -46.64 15.57 -17.08
C ALA A 540 -45.79 14.48 -16.42
N ILE A 541 -44.91 14.90 -15.51
CA ILE A 541 -44.15 14.06 -14.59
C ILE A 541 -44.63 14.42 -13.17
N ALA A 542 -44.84 13.41 -12.34
CA ALA A 542 -45.31 13.66 -10.98
C ALA A 542 -44.22 14.34 -10.16
N GLN A 543 -44.63 15.16 -9.20
CA GLN A 543 -43.74 15.78 -8.22
C GLN A 543 -43.07 14.72 -7.35
N ASN A 544 -41.86 15.00 -6.91
CA ASN A 544 -41.04 14.08 -6.10
C ASN A 544 -40.66 12.78 -6.82
N HIS A 545 -40.66 12.78 -8.16
CA HIS A 545 -40.19 11.64 -8.94
C HIS A 545 -38.74 11.84 -9.43
N ILE A 546 -38.01 10.75 -9.43
CA ILE A 546 -36.63 10.75 -10.00
C ILE A 546 -36.71 10.84 -11.51
N VAL A 547 -35.95 11.74 -12.08
CA VAL A 547 -35.84 11.93 -13.52
C VAL A 547 -34.40 11.80 -13.98
N THR A 548 -34.20 11.33 -15.20
CA THR A 548 -32.99 11.58 -15.98
C THR A 548 -33.18 12.84 -16.82
N PHE A 549 -32.09 13.52 -17.11
CA PHE A 549 -32.15 14.74 -17.93
C PHE A 549 -31.02 14.80 -18.97
N LYS A 550 -31.29 15.55 -20.03
CA LYS A 550 -30.30 15.98 -21.01
C LYS A 550 -30.38 17.49 -21.16
N VAL A 551 -29.27 18.15 -21.30
CA VAL A 551 -29.18 19.60 -21.47
C VAL A 551 -28.71 19.87 -22.90
N ASP A 552 -29.45 20.69 -23.63
CA ASP A 552 -29.00 21.09 -24.96
C ASP A 552 -27.99 22.26 -24.92
N LYS A 553 -27.43 22.63 -26.08
CA LYS A 553 -26.44 23.71 -26.19
C LYS A 553 -26.93 25.09 -25.73
N ASP A 554 -28.25 25.27 -25.60
CA ASP A 554 -28.91 26.53 -25.19
C ASP A 554 -29.28 26.50 -23.71
N GLY A 555 -28.92 25.39 -22.98
CA GLY A 555 -29.17 25.19 -21.58
C GLY A 555 -30.59 24.73 -21.25
N VAL A 556 -31.32 24.21 -22.22
CA VAL A 556 -32.70 23.70 -22.05
C VAL A 556 -32.69 22.22 -21.70
N TYR A 557 -33.40 21.85 -20.65
CA TYR A 557 -33.48 20.51 -20.11
C TYR A 557 -34.61 19.71 -20.77
N THR A 558 -34.31 18.49 -21.21
CA THR A 558 -35.30 17.46 -21.54
C THR A 558 -35.33 16.46 -20.40
N LEU A 559 -36.48 16.30 -19.74
CA LEU A 559 -36.66 15.39 -18.61
C LEU A 559 -37.33 14.09 -19.07
N ARG A 560 -36.90 13.00 -18.44
CA ARG A 560 -37.52 11.68 -18.60
C ARG A 560 -37.62 10.99 -17.24
N GLU A 561 -38.79 10.59 -16.86
CA GLU A 561 -39.03 9.83 -15.65
C GLU A 561 -38.29 8.48 -15.70
N VAL A 562 -37.67 8.06 -14.60
CA VAL A 562 -37.04 6.74 -14.54
C VAL A 562 -38.12 5.65 -14.57
N ASP A 563 -37.82 4.52 -15.20
CA ASP A 563 -38.78 3.42 -15.37
C ASP A 563 -39.08 2.75 -14.01
N GLU A 564 -40.28 3.00 -13.46
CA GLU A 564 -40.75 2.41 -12.20
C GLU A 564 -40.81 0.87 -12.23
N ALA A 565 -40.86 0.25 -13.39
CA ALA A 565 -40.84 -1.20 -13.51
C ALA A 565 -39.50 -1.83 -13.13
N LYS A 566 -38.43 -1.02 -12.98
CA LYS A 566 -37.06 -1.44 -12.64
C LYS A 566 -36.66 -1.06 -11.23
N ALA A 567 -37.51 -1.27 -10.22
CA ALA A 567 -37.14 -1.09 -8.81
C ALA A 567 -36.85 0.36 -8.37
N SER A 568 -37.71 1.30 -8.71
CA SER A 568 -37.78 2.57 -8.00
C SER A 568 -38.65 2.44 -6.75
N TYR A 569 -38.23 3.07 -5.67
CA TYR A 569 -38.97 3.16 -4.43
C TYR A 569 -39.26 4.62 -4.13
N GLN A 570 -40.50 4.96 -4.00
CA GLN A 570 -40.96 6.29 -3.65
C GLN A 570 -41.89 6.12 -2.47
N THR A 571 -41.48 6.45 -1.30
CA THR A 571 -42.21 6.20 -0.08
C THR A 571 -42.11 7.41 0.82
N GLU A 572 -43.19 8.13 1.01
CA GLU A 572 -43.31 9.19 2.00
C GLU A 572 -43.55 8.55 3.38
N ASP A 573 -43.20 9.23 4.44
CA ASP A 573 -43.34 8.77 5.84
C ASP A 573 -42.74 7.38 6.12
N ALA A 574 -41.68 7.02 5.47
CA ALA A 574 -41.05 5.70 5.60
C ALA A 574 -40.28 5.51 6.90
N GLY A 575 -40.33 4.31 7.44
CA GLY A 575 -39.31 3.87 8.38
C GLY A 575 -38.01 3.54 7.60
N LEU A 576 -36.93 4.21 7.92
CA LEU A 576 -35.64 4.03 7.25
C LEU A 576 -34.60 3.47 8.21
N LEU A 577 -33.85 2.47 7.75
CA LEU A 577 -32.62 2.03 8.35
C LEU A 577 -31.50 2.14 7.30
N LEU A 578 -30.73 3.20 7.37
CA LEU A 578 -29.53 3.46 6.61
C LEU A 578 -28.35 3.49 7.58
N LYS A 579 -27.36 2.62 7.40
CA LYS A 579 -26.15 2.59 8.23
C LYS A 579 -24.92 2.49 7.34
N ASN A 580 -23.96 3.32 7.63
CA ASN A 580 -22.69 3.36 6.87
C ASN A 580 -21.83 2.09 7.00
N ASP A 581 -22.03 1.30 8.07
CA ASP A 581 -21.35 0.03 8.32
C ASP A 581 -22.01 -1.17 7.63
N LYS A 582 -23.16 -0.96 6.96
CA LYS A 582 -23.96 -2.02 6.32
C LYS A 582 -24.33 -1.66 4.89
N ALA A 583 -23.98 -2.54 3.96
CA ALA A 583 -24.37 -2.37 2.56
C ALA A 583 -25.90 -2.48 2.31
N ALA A 584 -26.67 -2.95 3.29
CA ALA A 584 -28.12 -3.13 3.16
C ALA A 584 -28.91 -1.99 3.79
N ILE A 585 -29.81 -1.39 3.00
CA ILE A 585 -30.73 -0.35 3.42
C ILE A 585 -32.10 -0.99 3.55
N ALA A 586 -32.78 -0.80 4.69
CA ALA A 586 -34.11 -1.28 4.90
C ALA A 586 -35.11 -0.10 4.92
N ILE A 587 -36.11 -0.16 4.06
CA ILE A 587 -37.17 0.82 3.93
C ILE A 587 -38.48 0.12 4.30
N THR A 588 -39.19 0.64 5.30
CA THR A 588 -40.46 0.09 5.76
C THR A 588 -41.53 1.09 5.41
N ALA A 589 -42.32 0.77 4.41
CA ALA A 589 -43.47 1.57 4.00
C ALA A 589 -44.60 1.53 5.05
N ASP A 590 -45.26 2.64 5.21
CA ASP A 590 -46.46 2.73 6.05
C ASP A 590 -47.72 2.51 5.20
N ASP A 591 -48.48 1.49 5.51
CA ASP A 591 -49.65 1.12 4.71
C ASP A 591 -50.99 1.57 5.33
N THR A 592 -51.02 2.01 6.58
CA THR A 592 -52.31 2.46 7.20
C THR A 592 -52.11 3.39 8.41
N HIS A 593 -52.70 4.54 8.35
CA HIS A 593 -52.89 5.47 9.46
C HIS A 593 -54.15 5.12 10.21
N THR A 594 -54.07 4.70 11.45
CA THR A 594 -55.22 4.54 12.32
C THR A 594 -55.12 5.52 13.48
N THR A 595 -56.16 6.34 13.66
CA THR A 595 -56.27 7.22 14.83
C THR A 595 -56.96 6.48 15.95
N VAL A 596 -56.24 6.14 17.01
CA VAL A 596 -56.78 5.53 18.23
C VAL A 596 -56.66 6.55 19.37
N SER A 597 -57.82 6.98 19.89
CA SER A 597 -57.92 7.94 21.00
C SER A 597 -57.16 9.28 20.77
N GLY A 598 -57.20 9.80 19.56
CA GLY A 598 -56.55 11.06 19.21
C GLY A 598 -55.03 10.96 18.94
N THR A 599 -54.49 9.76 18.93
CA THR A 599 -53.10 9.49 18.56
C THR A 599 -53.08 8.73 17.24
N THR A 600 -52.36 9.22 16.26
CA THR A 600 -52.13 8.53 15.00
C THR A 600 -51.17 7.38 15.23
N VAL A 601 -51.59 6.16 14.96
CA VAL A 601 -50.75 4.95 15.07
C VAL A 601 -50.44 4.45 13.66
N TYR A 602 -49.18 4.37 13.34
CA TYR A 602 -48.69 3.84 12.07
C TYR A 602 -48.44 2.34 12.17
N THR A 603 -49.06 1.56 11.27
CA THR A 603 -48.79 0.13 11.17
C THR A 603 -47.88 -0.14 9.99
N ARG A 604 -46.60 -0.42 10.25
CA ARG A 604 -45.58 -0.70 9.25
C ARG A 604 -45.69 -2.15 8.78
N LEU A 605 -46.09 -2.39 7.54
CA LEU A 605 -46.44 -3.72 7.07
C LEU A 605 -45.45 -4.39 6.15
N ASN A 606 -44.62 -3.66 5.39
CA ASN A 606 -43.71 -4.26 4.42
C ASN A 606 -42.31 -3.61 4.49
N THR A 607 -41.29 -4.42 4.82
CA THR A 607 -39.91 -3.97 4.78
C THR A 607 -39.24 -4.42 3.48
N THR A 608 -38.83 -3.46 2.66
CA THR A 608 -38.02 -3.71 1.49
C THR A 608 -36.55 -3.51 1.86
N LYS A 609 -35.70 -4.41 1.40
CA LYS A 609 -34.24 -4.28 1.55
C LYS A 609 -33.61 -4.10 0.19
N VAL A 610 -32.79 -3.07 0.06
CA VAL A 610 -31.92 -2.79 -1.08
C VAL A 610 -30.47 -2.79 -0.61
N THR A 611 -29.54 -2.87 -1.52
CA THR A 611 -28.10 -2.83 -1.23
C THR A 611 -27.50 -1.59 -1.84
N ALA A 612 -26.39 -1.11 -1.27
CA ALA A 612 -25.64 0.01 -1.80
C ALA A 612 -24.13 -0.31 -1.78
N ASN A 613 -23.38 0.33 -2.66
CA ASN A 613 -21.94 0.17 -2.79
C ASN A 613 -21.21 1.52 -2.74
N SER A 614 -19.94 1.53 -3.09
CA SER A 614 -19.11 2.75 -3.13
C SER A 614 -19.52 3.75 -4.24
N ALA A 615 -20.27 3.33 -5.23
CA ALA A 615 -20.75 4.19 -6.34
C ALA A 615 -22.16 4.74 -6.12
N SER A 616 -22.92 4.23 -5.13
CA SER A 616 -24.28 4.70 -4.83
C SER A 616 -24.25 6.14 -4.35
N VAL A 617 -25.13 6.99 -4.87
CA VAL A 617 -25.24 8.41 -4.47
C VAL A 617 -26.42 8.62 -3.56
N PHE A 618 -26.20 9.33 -2.47
CA PHE A 618 -27.21 9.72 -1.50
C PHE A 618 -27.26 11.24 -1.41
N VAL A 619 -28.43 11.82 -1.57
CA VAL A 619 -28.69 13.26 -1.38
C VAL A 619 -29.64 13.37 -0.21
N ILE A 620 -29.20 13.98 0.88
CA ILE A 620 -29.88 13.94 2.17
C ILE A 620 -30.02 15.36 2.71
N SER A 621 -31.22 15.75 3.14
CA SER A 621 -31.43 17.04 3.84
C SER A 621 -31.18 16.90 5.35
N ASP A 622 -30.90 18.01 6.01
CA ASP A 622 -30.93 18.03 7.47
C ASP A 622 -32.41 17.89 7.96
N SER A 623 -32.62 17.15 9.04
CA SER A 623 -33.95 16.95 9.64
C SER A 623 -34.49 18.23 10.27
N GLU A 624 -33.62 19.15 10.71
CA GLU A 624 -34.02 20.45 11.27
C GLU A 624 -34.62 21.37 10.20
N ASP A 625 -34.24 21.19 8.93
CA ASP A 625 -34.69 22.00 7.80
C ASP A 625 -35.94 21.45 7.12
N TYR A 626 -36.52 20.35 7.64
CA TYR A 626 -37.72 19.75 7.07
C TYR A 626 -38.89 20.73 7.05
N ALA A 627 -39.26 21.17 5.87
CA ALA A 627 -40.40 22.03 5.64
C ALA A 627 -41.12 21.64 4.32
N VAL A 628 -42.44 21.61 4.34
CA VAL A 628 -43.29 21.37 3.17
C VAL A 628 -44.32 22.47 3.08
N ASP A 629 -44.41 23.15 1.95
CA ASP A 629 -45.47 24.11 1.69
C ASP A 629 -46.82 23.39 1.70
N SER A 630 -47.66 23.65 2.68
CA SER A 630 -48.93 22.97 2.90
C SER A 630 -49.96 23.13 1.77
N THR A 631 -49.75 24.06 0.85
CA THR A 631 -50.64 24.35 -0.28
C THR A 631 -50.21 23.61 -1.54
N THR A 632 -48.91 23.52 -1.77
CA THR A 632 -48.31 22.97 -2.99
C THR A 632 -47.70 21.59 -2.79
N GLY A 633 -47.42 21.18 -1.56
CA GLY A 633 -46.73 19.95 -1.26
C GLY A 633 -45.24 19.93 -1.67
N ILE A 634 -44.69 21.11 -1.96
CA ILE A 634 -43.29 21.27 -2.40
C ILE A 634 -42.39 21.38 -1.15
N TYR A 635 -41.24 20.71 -1.15
CA TYR A 635 -40.24 20.89 -0.11
C TYR A 635 -39.70 22.31 -0.16
N ASP A 636 -39.65 22.96 0.98
CA ASP A 636 -39.07 24.28 1.18
C ASP A 636 -37.76 24.12 1.99
N ILE A 637 -36.82 23.38 1.42
CA ILE A 637 -35.57 22.99 2.03
C ILE A 637 -34.44 23.59 1.17
N ASP A 638 -33.57 24.38 1.81
CA ASP A 638 -32.50 25.07 1.10
C ASP A 638 -31.21 24.26 1.01
N ASP A 639 -30.97 23.35 1.97
CA ASP A 639 -29.70 22.62 2.07
C ASP A 639 -29.86 21.10 1.96
N PHE A 640 -29.16 20.53 0.98
CA PHE A 640 -28.99 19.10 0.79
C PHE A 640 -27.52 18.76 0.69
N THR A 641 -27.11 17.69 1.35
CA THR A 641 -25.75 17.18 1.27
C THR A 641 -25.72 15.90 0.41
N ALA A 642 -24.80 15.87 -0.52
CA ALA A 642 -24.56 14.70 -1.38
C ALA A 642 -23.44 13.82 -0.82
N TYR A 643 -23.66 12.51 -0.81
CA TYR A 643 -22.70 11.51 -0.37
C TYR A 643 -22.54 10.46 -1.47
N THR A 644 -21.32 10.18 -1.88
CA THR A 644 -20.99 9.06 -2.78
C THR A 644 -20.45 7.90 -1.98
N GLY A 645 -21.10 6.74 -2.13
CA GLY A 645 -20.81 5.53 -1.38
C GLY A 645 -21.53 5.43 -0.03
N ILE A 646 -21.99 4.23 0.28
CA ILE A 646 -22.76 3.96 1.53
C ILE A 646 -21.95 4.27 2.78
N LYS A 647 -20.65 4.09 2.74
CA LYS A 647 -19.76 4.36 3.88
C LYS A 647 -19.65 5.85 4.23
N ASN A 648 -19.95 6.70 3.27
CA ASN A 648 -19.90 8.15 3.42
C ASN A 648 -21.26 8.74 3.79
N ALA A 649 -22.34 7.96 3.64
CA ALA A 649 -23.69 8.39 4.00
C ALA A 649 -23.88 8.38 5.54
N PRO A 650 -24.65 9.32 6.09
CA PRO A 650 -24.95 9.33 7.52
C PRO A 650 -25.79 8.11 7.92
N THR A 651 -25.75 7.75 9.20
CA THR A 651 -26.67 6.76 9.75
C THR A 651 -28.02 7.40 10.02
N ILE A 652 -29.07 6.81 9.49
CA ILE A 652 -30.47 7.20 9.75
C ILE A 652 -31.22 5.96 10.22
N ASP A 653 -31.75 5.98 11.45
CA ASP A 653 -32.49 4.86 12.01
C ASP A 653 -33.84 5.33 12.57
N THR A 654 -34.86 5.23 11.77
CA THR A 654 -36.23 5.54 12.18
C THR A 654 -37.05 4.30 12.50
N THR A 655 -36.46 3.08 12.49
CA THR A 655 -37.16 1.81 12.64
C THR A 655 -37.79 1.59 14.02
N GLY A 656 -37.28 2.24 15.07
CA GLY A 656 -37.79 2.16 16.43
C GLY A 656 -38.97 3.07 16.75
N ALA A 657 -39.36 3.93 15.83
CA ALA A 657 -40.30 5.03 16.07
C ALA A 657 -41.77 4.68 15.78
N SER A 658 -42.19 3.45 16.10
CA SER A 658 -43.60 3.02 15.90
C SER A 658 -44.66 3.83 16.69
N SER A 659 -44.23 4.74 17.57
CA SER A 659 -45.11 5.60 18.39
C SER A 659 -44.98 7.09 18.12
N ASP A 660 -44.03 7.52 17.26
CA ASP A 660 -43.80 8.93 16.96
C ASP A 660 -43.82 9.15 15.43
N PRO A 661 -44.89 9.75 14.91
CA PRO A 661 -45.07 9.99 13.48
C PRO A 661 -44.08 11.02 12.91
N THR A 662 -43.38 11.76 13.75
CA THR A 662 -42.40 12.75 13.30
C THR A 662 -41.03 12.13 13.04
N LYS A 663 -40.83 10.86 13.41
CA LYS A 663 -39.59 10.11 13.16
C LYS A 663 -39.68 9.21 11.93
N THR A 664 -39.95 9.81 10.79
CA THR A 664 -40.01 9.15 9.47
C THR A 664 -39.12 9.92 8.49
N ALA A 665 -38.93 9.34 7.33
CA ALA A 665 -38.21 9.99 6.21
C ALA A 665 -38.98 9.75 4.91
N ASP A 666 -38.94 10.75 4.02
CA ASP A 666 -39.36 10.54 2.64
C ASP A 666 -38.18 10.01 1.85
N VAL A 667 -38.35 8.85 1.19
CA VAL A 667 -37.29 8.13 0.52
C VAL A 667 -37.63 7.93 -0.95
N TYR A 668 -36.87 8.52 -1.81
CA TYR A 668 -36.92 8.39 -3.25
C TYR A 668 -35.63 7.75 -3.73
N LEU A 669 -35.67 6.49 -4.18
CA LEU A 669 -34.48 5.81 -4.65
C LEU A 669 -34.71 5.03 -5.93
N TYR A 670 -33.69 4.94 -6.73
CA TYR A 670 -33.66 4.21 -7.97
C TYR A 670 -32.55 3.17 -7.98
N CYS A 671 -32.89 1.95 -8.41
CA CYS A 671 -31.95 0.85 -8.62
C CYS A 671 -31.98 0.47 -10.09
N LYS A 672 -30.96 0.83 -10.85
CA LYS A 672 -30.86 0.53 -12.30
C LYS A 672 -30.77 -0.96 -12.56
N SER A 673 -30.06 -1.71 -11.71
CA SER A 673 -29.91 -3.15 -11.81
C SER A 673 -30.23 -3.84 -10.47
N GLY A 674 -31.13 -4.82 -10.49
CA GLY A 674 -31.48 -5.64 -9.33
C GLY A 674 -31.97 -4.82 -8.14
N LYS A 675 -31.27 -4.90 -7.01
CA LYS A 675 -31.58 -4.16 -5.77
C LYS A 675 -30.44 -3.22 -5.35
N MET A 676 -29.52 -2.93 -6.25
CA MET A 676 -28.39 -2.04 -6.01
C MET A 676 -28.83 -0.58 -6.23
N VAL A 677 -28.69 0.24 -5.20
CA VAL A 677 -29.04 1.66 -5.25
C VAL A 677 -28.07 2.41 -6.17
N THR A 678 -28.62 3.09 -7.17
CA THR A 678 -27.89 4.01 -8.05
C THR A 678 -27.89 5.40 -7.43
N VAL A 679 -29.08 5.92 -7.11
CA VAL A 679 -29.27 7.22 -6.47
C VAL A 679 -30.41 7.14 -5.45
N ALA A 680 -30.24 7.84 -4.34
CA ALA A 680 -31.27 7.97 -3.31
C ALA A 680 -31.36 9.44 -2.86
N PHE A 681 -32.55 10.00 -2.88
CA PHE A 681 -32.90 11.28 -2.26
C PHE A 681 -33.67 10.96 -0.98
N ILE A 682 -33.16 11.39 0.15
CA ILE A 682 -33.69 11.06 1.48
C ILE A 682 -33.95 12.37 2.22
N ILE A 683 -35.18 12.54 2.66
CA ILE A 683 -35.65 13.73 3.35
C ILE A 683 -36.14 13.34 4.74
N PRO A 684 -35.28 13.35 5.76
CA PRO A 684 -35.64 13.06 7.13
C PRO A 684 -36.60 14.12 7.67
N HIS A 685 -37.67 13.67 8.38
CA HIS A 685 -38.60 14.58 9.02
C HIS A 685 -37.99 15.17 10.31
N THR A 686 -38.61 16.23 10.82
CA THR A 686 -38.23 16.87 12.08
C THR A 686 -38.12 15.86 13.22
N ASN A 687 -37.07 15.96 14.03
CA ASN A 687 -36.70 15.04 15.12
C ASN A 687 -36.20 13.64 14.70
N VAL A 688 -35.91 13.41 13.45
CA VAL A 688 -35.08 12.29 13.05
C VAL A 688 -33.61 12.62 13.33
N ASP A 689 -32.96 11.80 14.09
CA ASP A 689 -31.54 11.91 14.33
C ASP A 689 -30.82 11.44 13.05
N VAL A 690 -30.29 12.38 12.30
CA VAL A 690 -29.39 12.12 11.19
C VAL A 690 -28.02 12.06 11.82
N ASP A 691 -27.63 10.85 12.22
CA ASP A 691 -26.32 10.63 12.80
C ASP A 691 -25.27 10.75 11.69
N ASP A 692 -24.78 11.97 11.55
CA ASP A 692 -23.70 12.31 10.62
C ASP A 692 -22.35 11.80 11.12
N GLU A 693 -22.38 10.81 12.04
CA GLU A 693 -21.26 9.96 12.38
C GLU A 693 -20.87 9.07 11.19
N SER A 694 -20.69 9.67 10.03
CA SER A 694 -19.71 9.13 9.10
C SER A 694 -18.39 9.26 9.84
N SER A 695 -17.88 8.16 10.37
CA SER A 695 -16.60 8.05 11.07
C SER A 695 -15.40 8.36 10.15
N ASN A 696 -15.62 9.16 9.13
CA ASN A 696 -14.63 9.57 8.16
C ASN A 696 -13.90 10.81 8.66
N THR A 697 -13.14 10.62 9.75
CA THR A 697 -12.21 11.65 10.14
C THR A 697 -11.21 11.88 9.00
N LEU A 698 -11.04 13.13 8.65
CA LEU A 698 -10.10 13.56 7.62
C LEU A 698 -9.10 14.52 8.24
N PHE A 699 -7.83 14.17 8.19
CA PHE A 699 -6.75 15.12 8.47
C PHE A 699 -6.11 15.53 7.14
N ILE A 700 -5.99 16.82 6.89
CA ILE A 700 -5.28 17.39 5.74
C ILE A 700 -3.96 17.99 6.25
N ALA A 701 -2.83 17.52 5.71
CA ALA A 701 -1.51 18.01 6.09
C ALA A 701 -1.31 19.46 5.59
N SER A 702 -0.68 20.28 6.42
CA SER A 702 -0.38 21.68 6.05
C SER A 702 0.61 21.73 4.88
N GLU A 703 0.49 22.75 4.05
CA GLU A 703 1.35 23.00 2.88
C GLU A 703 1.46 21.82 1.86
N SER A 704 0.57 20.83 1.95
CA SER A 704 0.58 19.65 1.05
C SER A 704 -0.18 19.86 -0.26
N ALA A 705 -0.83 21.02 -0.46
CA ALA A 705 -1.63 21.27 -1.65
C ALA A 705 -0.82 21.25 -2.95
N SER A 706 -1.27 20.49 -3.93
CA SER A 706 -0.74 20.52 -5.29
C SER A 706 -0.91 21.89 -5.97
N ASN A 707 -0.43 22.05 -7.20
CA ASN A 707 -0.95 23.09 -8.09
C ASN A 707 -2.39 22.76 -8.48
N LEU A 708 -3.17 23.77 -8.88
CA LEU A 708 -4.53 23.56 -9.36
C LEU A 708 -4.51 22.62 -10.56
N ILE A 709 -5.31 21.57 -10.48
CA ILE A 709 -5.47 20.56 -11.53
C ILE A 709 -6.80 20.86 -12.24
N HIS A 710 -6.79 20.73 -13.56
CA HIS A 710 -7.95 20.86 -14.42
C HIS A 710 -8.07 19.59 -15.25
N ASP A 711 -9.05 18.76 -14.98
CA ASP A 711 -9.32 17.54 -15.75
C ASP A 711 -10.84 17.26 -15.82
N GLU A 712 -11.22 16.07 -16.22
CA GLU A 712 -12.62 15.65 -16.33
C GLU A 712 -13.38 15.59 -15.00
N ASP A 713 -12.63 15.48 -13.88
CA ASP A 713 -13.20 15.53 -12.52
C ASP A 713 -13.44 16.98 -12.06
N GLY A 714 -13.00 17.99 -12.82
CA GLY A 714 -13.19 19.42 -12.54
C GLY A 714 -11.91 20.13 -12.12
N ASP A 715 -12.10 21.23 -11.38
CA ASP A 715 -10.99 22.06 -10.89
C ASP A 715 -10.76 21.78 -9.41
N TYR A 716 -9.62 21.17 -9.08
CA TYR A 716 -9.32 20.75 -7.70
C TYR A 716 -7.83 20.85 -7.34
N TYR A 717 -7.54 20.75 -6.07
CA TYR A 717 -6.20 20.55 -5.51
C TYR A 717 -6.10 19.14 -4.93
N GLU A 718 -4.94 18.52 -5.05
CA GLU A 718 -4.61 17.30 -4.32
C GLU A 718 -3.89 17.64 -3.01
N PHE A 719 -4.23 16.93 -1.94
CA PHE A 719 -3.64 17.09 -0.62
C PHE A 719 -3.21 15.74 -0.07
N ASN A 720 -2.11 15.72 0.69
CA ASN A 720 -1.79 14.59 1.55
C ASN A 720 -2.72 14.59 2.75
N ALA A 721 -3.38 13.49 3.00
CA ALA A 721 -4.40 13.38 4.02
C ALA A 721 -4.36 12.02 4.73
N ILE A 722 -4.91 11.99 5.94
CA ILE A 722 -5.22 10.76 6.66
C ILE A 722 -6.74 10.64 6.71
N VAL A 723 -7.26 9.61 6.07
CA VAL A 723 -8.70 9.33 6.00
C VAL A 723 -8.97 8.04 6.76
N ASN A 724 -9.75 8.11 7.84
CA ASN A 724 -10.06 6.94 8.68
C ASN A 724 -8.85 6.15 9.15
N GLY A 725 -7.78 6.87 9.50
CA GLY A 725 -6.55 6.23 9.91
C GLY A 725 -5.69 5.68 8.76
N GLU A 726 -5.93 6.05 7.50
CA GLU A 726 -5.11 5.66 6.35
C GLU A 726 -4.57 6.87 5.62
N LEU A 727 -3.29 6.80 5.23
CA LEU A 727 -2.66 7.83 4.40
C LEU A 727 -3.17 7.76 2.97
N LYS A 728 -3.75 8.84 2.48
CA LYS A 728 -4.28 8.96 1.12
C LYS A 728 -3.99 10.35 0.53
N THR A 729 -4.00 10.42 -0.80
CA THR A 729 -4.13 11.70 -1.49
C THR A 729 -5.61 11.95 -1.74
N VAL A 730 -6.11 13.11 -1.32
CA VAL A 730 -7.52 13.51 -1.52
C VAL A 730 -7.61 14.67 -2.48
N LYS A 731 -8.67 14.69 -3.29
CA LYS A 731 -9.00 15.79 -4.18
C LYS A 731 -9.94 16.75 -3.47
N VAL A 732 -9.66 18.05 -3.51
CA VAL A 732 -10.50 19.09 -2.90
C VAL A 732 -10.81 20.14 -3.94
N THR A 733 -12.08 20.43 -4.18
CA THR A 733 -12.49 21.44 -5.18
C THR A 733 -11.83 22.80 -4.94
N GLU A 734 -11.58 23.56 -5.99
CA GLU A 734 -10.91 24.88 -5.90
C GLU A 734 -11.57 25.90 -4.95
N LYS A 735 -12.83 25.67 -4.62
CA LYS A 735 -13.67 26.55 -3.79
C LYS A 735 -14.44 25.74 -2.75
N VAL A 736 -13.72 24.97 -1.96
CA VAL A 736 -14.33 24.14 -0.93
C VAL A 736 -15.15 24.94 0.08
N LYS A 737 -16.24 24.37 0.55
CA LYS A 737 -17.05 24.94 1.63
C LYS A 737 -16.58 24.39 2.97
N ILE A 738 -16.87 25.11 4.05
CA ILE A 738 -16.70 24.63 5.43
C ILE A 738 -18.04 24.75 6.13
N ASN A 739 -18.53 23.64 6.68
CA ASN A 739 -19.83 23.54 7.36
C ASN A 739 -20.97 24.13 6.53
N ASN A 740 -21.00 23.80 5.23
CA ASN A 740 -21.97 24.33 4.26
C ASN A 740 -22.02 25.86 4.13
N GLY A 741 -20.97 26.53 4.59
CA GLY A 741 -20.84 27.97 4.49
C GLY A 741 -20.52 28.48 3.07
N ALA A 742 -20.20 29.76 2.97
CA ALA A 742 -19.79 30.34 1.69
C ALA A 742 -18.53 29.64 1.16
N PRO A 743 -18.41 29.43 -0.17
CA PRO A 743 -17.21 28.84 -0.76
C PRO A 743 -15.96 29.66 -0.42
N LEU A 744 -14.89 28.98 -0.08
CA LEU A 744 -13.59 29.61 0.14
C LEU A 744 -13.03 30.12 -1.22
N THR A 745 -12.15 31.09 -1.15
CA THR A 745 -11.35 31.49 -2.33
C THR A 745 -10.29 30.43 -2.61
N ASN A 746 -9.78 30.38 -3.85
CA ASN A 746 -8.72 29.45 -4.23
C ASN A 746 -7.50 29.51 -3.29
N ALA A 747 -7.10 30.70 -2.87
CA ALA A 747 -5.98 30.88 -1.94
C ALA A 747 -6.29 30.32 -0.54
N GLN A 748 -7.52 30.47 -0.06
CA GLN A 748 -7.97 29.91 1.20
C GLN A 748 -8.09 28.38 1.12
N THR A 749 -8.65 27.86 0.02
CA THR A 749 -8.72 26.42 -0.22
C THR A 749 -7.35 25.77 -0.25
N LYS A 750 -6.39 26.38 -0.95
CA LYS A 750 -5.01 25.88 -1.00
C LYS A 750 -4.33 25.86 0.38
N ALA A 751 -4.77 26.70 1.31
CA ALA A 751 -4.25 26.79 2.67
C ALA A 751 -5.05 25.95 3.69
N VAL A 752 -6.02 25.16 3.22
CA VAL A 752 -6.80 24.28 4.10
C VAL A 752 -5.90 23.21 4.70
N ASN A 753 -5.97 23.03 6.00
CA ASN A 753 -5.24 21.98 6.73
C ASN A 753 -5.93 21.70 8.07
N GLY A 754 -5.51 20.60 8.69
CA GLY A 754 -5.97 20.21 10.03
C GLY A 754 -6.98 19.08 10.00
N LEU A 755 -7.61 18.82 11.13
CA LEU A 755 -8.50 17.69 11.33
C LEU A 755 -9.97 18.10 11.18
N PHE A 756 -10.69 17.29 10.41
CA PHE A 756 -12.11 17.47 10.12
C PHE A 756 -12.91 16.27 10.62
N LYS A 757 -14.09 16.53 11.14
CA LYS A 757 -15.05 15.53 11.60
C LYS A 757 -15.59 14.67 10.44
N GLY A 758 -15.70 15.28 9.27
CA GLY A 758 -16.20 14.63 8.07
C GLY A 758 -16.04 15.52 6.83
N TYR A 759 -16.45 15.00 5.70
CA TYR A 759 -16.44 15.72 4.43
C TYR A 759 -17.52 15.18 3.50
N SER A 760 -17.92 16.00 2.52
CA SER A 760 -18.79 15.57 1.43
C SER A 760 -18.01 15.59 0.13
N VAL A 761 -18.28 14.64 -0.76
CA VAL A 761 -17.65 14.54 -2.07
C VAL A 761 -18.70 14.65 -3.17
N ASP A 762 -18.30 15.12 -4.33
CA ASP A 762 -19.11 15.04 -5.54
C ASP A 762 -19.04 13.64 -6.19
N LYS A 763 -19.67 13.48 -7.32
CA LYS A 763 -19.72 12.24 -8.10
C LYS A 763 -18.35 11.72 -8.56
N TYR A 764 -17.33 12.56 -8.59
CA TYR A 764 -15.95 12.24 -8.96
C TYR A 764 -15.06 11.97 -7.75
N GLY A 765 -15.64 11.98 -6.53
CA GLY A 765 -14.88 11.82 -5.29
C GLY A 765 -14.09 13.06 -4.86
N VAL A 766 -14.37 14.22 -5.49
CA VAL A 766 -13.75 15.50 -5.12
C VAL A 766 -14.45 16.09 -3.90
N ILE A 767 -13.71 16.41 -2.86
CA ILE A 767 -14.25 17.00 -1.63
C ILE A 767 -14.80 18.40 -1.91
N THR A 768 -16.07 18.61 -1.66
CA THR A 768 -16.78 19.86 -1.89
C THR A 768 -17.09 20.61 -0.60
N ASN A 769 -17.19 19.91 0.52
CA ASN A 769 -17.47 20.47 1.82
C ASN A 769 -16.69 19.73 2.90
N LEU A 770 -16.16 20.49 3.85
CA LEU A 770 -15.44 19.99 5.02
C LEU A 770 -16.25 20.33 6.27
N LYS A 771 -16.41 19.34 7.15
CA LYS A 771 -17.12 19.51 8.43
C LYS A 771 -16.11 19.62 9.56
N THR A 772 -16.16 20.71 10.31
CA THR A 772 -15.30 20.91 11.47
C THR A 772 -15.90 20.19 12.68
N PHE A 773 -15.03 19.73 13.58
CA PHE A 773 -15.50 19.39 14.91
C PHE A 773 -16.06 20.64 15.59
N ASP A 774 -17.11 20.46 16.39
CA ASP A 774 -17.56 21.53 17.27
C ASP A 774 -16.39 21.93 18.18
N ALA A 775 -16.17 23.22 18.30
CA ALA A 775 -15.19 23.73 19.26
C ALA A 775 -15.56 23.14 20.62
N TYR A 776 -14.63 22.39 21.24
CA TYR A 776 -14.87 21.78 22.56
C TYR A 776 -15.58 22.77 23.48
N GLY A 777 -16.89 22.59 23.61
CA GLY A 777 -17.74 23.43 24.39
C GLY A 777 -17.54 23.07 25.86
N HIS A 778 -17.18 24.03 26.66
CA HIS A 778 -16.69 24.02 28.02
C HIS A 778 -17.66 23.54 29.12
N THR A 779 -18.69 22.85 28.76
CA THR A 779 -19.51 22.11 29.72
C THR A 779 -19.04 20.70 29.67
N SER A 780 -18.67 20.16 30.81
CA SER A 780 -18.49 18.72 31.06
C SER A 780 -19.35 17.95 30.05
N PRO A 781 -18.82 16.99 29.26
CA PRO A 781 -19.61 16.33 28.26
C PRO A 781 -20.90 15.89 28.92
N ALA A 782 -22.02 16.46 28.47
CA ALA A 782 -23.33 16.06 28.94
C ALA A 782 -23.52 14.64 28.47
N GLY A 783 -23.18 13.72 29.30
CA GLY A 783 -23.52 12.30 29.39
C GLY A 783 -23.57 11.40 28.16
N ASN A 784 -23.52 11.92 26.92
CA ASN A 784 -23.71 11.13 25.69
C ASN A 784 -22.80 11.44 24.50
N GLU A 785 -21.94 12.46 24.57
CA GLU A 785 -21.01 12.71 23.48
C GLU A 785 -19.83 11.75 23.56
N LYS A 786 -19.78 10.79 22.63
CA LYS A 786 -18.78 9.72 22.60
C LYS A 786 -17.53 10.09 21.80
N GLU A 787 -17.58 11.11 20.98
CA GLU A 787 -16.48 11.59 20.14
C GLU A 787 -16.25 13.07 20.31
N TYR A 788 -15.00 13.48 20.45
CA TYR A 788 -14.63 14.90 20.47
C TYR A 788 -13.19 15.08 20.00
N LEU A 789 -12.89 16.27 19.48
CA LEU A 789 -11.58 16.65 19.04
C LEU A 789 -10.82 17.37 20.13
N VAL A 790 -9.57 16.99 20.28
CA VAL A 790 -8.58 17.68 21.07
C VAL A 790 -7.52 18.22 20.10
N GLY A 791 -7.61 19.48 19.69
CA GLY A 791 -6.64 20.06 18.78
C GLY A 791 -7.16 21.24 17.96
N VAL A 792 -6.29 21.90 17.24
CA VAL A 792 -6.56 23.18 16.58
C VAL A 792 -7.39 23.00 15.30
N GLY A 793 -8.53 23.67 15.22
CA GLY A 793 -9.29 23.82 13.98
C GLY A 793 -8.65 24.84 13.03
N ILE A 794 -9.20 24.92 11.83
CA ILE A 794 -8.76 25.62 10.62
C ILE A 794 -8.39 27.09 10.80
N ASP A 795 -8.77 27.75 11.87
CA ASP A 795 -8.55 29.17 12.06
C ASP A 795 -7.27 29.43 12.87
N LYS A 796 -6.11 29.34 12.19
CA LYS A 796 -4.80 29.70 12.75
C LYS A 796 -4.70 31.16 13.17
N VAL A 797 -5.61 32.00 12.75
CA VAL A 797 -5.54 33.47 12.98
C VAL A 797 -6.16 33.89 14.31
N SER A 798 -7.08 33.13 14.87
CA SER A 798 -7.88 33.57 16.01
C SER A 798 -7.75 32.74 17.30
N LYS A 799 -7.22 31.51 17.28
CA LYS A 799 -7.15 30.64 18.47
C LYS A 799 -5.92 29.74 18.49
N GLU A 800 -4.98 30.03 19.37
CA GLU A 800 -3.86 29.11 19.66
C GLU A 800 -4.27 28.10 20.74
N TYR A 801 -4.41 26.85 20.35
CA TYR A 801 -4.56 25.72 21.28
C TYR A 801 -3.21 25.05 21.43
N THR A 802 -2.81 24.72 22.63
CA THR A 802 -1.61 23.91 22.86
C THR A 802 -2.01 22.59 23.50
N VAL A 803 -1.73 21.50 22.84
CA VAL A 803 -1.88 20.14 23.39
C VAL A 803 -0.52 19.70 23.90
N LYS A 804 -0.41 19.30 25.16
CA LYS A 804 0.80 18.69 25.71
C LYS A 804 0.62 17.20 25.83
N LEU A 805 1.49 16.44 25.25
CA LEU A 805 1.58 15.01 25.41
C LEU A 805 2.44 14.66 26.64
N ASN A 806 1.90 13.85 27.53
CA ASN A 806 2.69 13.21 28.55
C ASN A 806 3.15 11.84 28.08
N THR A 807 4.34 11.77 27.49
CA THR A 807 4.90 10.53 26.94
C THR A 807 5.19 9.46 28.01
N ALA A 808 5.36 9.85 29.27
CA ALA A 808 5.63 8.89 30.36
C ALA A 808 4.38 8.14 30.85
N GLY A 809 3.17 8.68 30.62
CA GLY A 809 1.92 8.16 31.16
C GLY A 809 0.89 7.69 30.16
N LYS A 810 1.19 7.61 28.88
CA LYS A 810 0.20 7.28 27.81
C LYS A 810 -1.06 8.18 27.87
N THR A 811 -0.90 9.44 28.20
CA THR A 811 -2.01 10.39 28.34
C THR A 811 -1.75 11.66 27.59
N VAL A 812 -2.77 12.16 26.89
CA VAL A 812 -2.80 13.52 26.37
C VAL A 812 -3.21 14.45 27.51
N THR A 813 -2.33 15.36 27.91
CA THR A 813 -2.65 16.35 28.95
C THR A 813 -3.16 17.63 28.34
N GLY A 814 -4.45 17.85 28.49
CA GLY A 814 -5.09 19.15 28.42
C GLY A 814 -5.10 19.83 27.05
N ILE A 815 -6.27 20.32 26.72
CA ILE A 815 -6.45 21.38 25.73
C ILE A 815 -6.20 22.69 26.43
N TYR A 816 -5.31 23.51 25.87
CA TYR A 816 -5.04 24.84 26.39
C TYR A 816 -5.40 25.88 25.35
N ASP A 817 -6.48 26.63 25.59
CA ASP A 817 -6.77 27.83 24.79
C ASP A 817 -6.05 29.03 25.42
N LYS A 818 -5.01 29.52 24.76
CA LYS A 818 -4.26 30.70 25.26
C LYS A 818 -5.11 31.96 25.38
N THR A 819 -6.20 32.08 24.63
CA THR A 819 -7.09 33.25 24.69
C THR A 819 -7.97 33.26 25.94
N LEU A 820 -8.11 32.11 26.59
CA LEU A 820 -8.92 31.91 27.77
C LEU A 820 -8.10 31.80 29.07
N GLN A 821 -6.88 32.29 29.11
CA GLN A 821 -5.98 32.28 30.27
C GLN A 821 -6.57 32.85 31.55
N ASN A 822 -7.68 33.54 31.50
CA ASN A 822 -8.37 34.11 32.66
C ASN A 822 -9.60 33.35 33.14
N ALA A 823 -9.93 32.20 32.52
CA ALA A 823 -11.09 31.41 32.94
C ALA A 823 -10.66 30.40 34.01
N THR A 824 -11.06 30.63 35.24
CA THR A 824 -10.77 29.82 36.46
C THR A 824 -11.39 28.41 36.46
N THR A 825 -11.88 27.92 35.36
CA THR A 825 -12.71 26.72 35.29
C THR A 825 -12.17 25.56 34.42
N TYR A 826 -10.97 25.67 33.83
CA TYR A 826 -10.42 24.58 33.07
C TYR A 826 -9.70 23.57 33.95
N LYS A 827 -10.27 22.39 34.07
CA LYS A 827 -9.58 21.23 34.63
C LYS A 827 -8.71 20.63 33.54
N ASN A 828 -7.45 20.36 33.87
CA ASN A 828 -6.59 19.51 33.06
C ASN A 828 -7.26 18.13 32.99
N GLU A 829 -7.91 17.81 31.88
CA GLU A 829 -8.41 16.46 31.66
C GLU A 829 -7.29 15.64 31.02
N TYR A 830 -6.99 14.50 31.64
CA TYR A 830 -6.03 13.53 31.13
C TYR A 830 -6.82 12.50 30.33
N ILE A 831 -6.57 12.41 29.02
CA ILE A 831 -7.23 11.46 28.16
C ILE A 831 -6.19 10.41 27.78
N THR A 832 -6.51 9.14 28.01
CA THR A 832 -5.60 8.03 27.73
C THR A 832 -5.58 7.72 26.24
N VAL A 833 -4.39 7.55 25.67
CA VAL A 833 -4.22 7.05 24.31
C VAL A 833 -4.54 5.57 24.29
N ALA A 834 -5.42 5.13 23.39
CA ALA A 834 -5.76 3.71 23.23
C ALA A 834 -4.51 2.90 22.86
N ASP A 835 -4.41 1.67 23.36
CA ASP A 835 -3.26 0.79 23.08
C ASP A 835 -3.05 0.54 21.57
N LYS A 836 -4.09 0.75 20.77
CA LYS A 836 -4.10 0.57 19.32
C LYS A 836 -4.42 1.88 18.58
N ALA A 837 -4.13 3.02 19.18
CA ALA A 837 -4.35 4.30 18.51
C ALA A 837 -3.47 4.39 17.24
N ASP A 838 -4.06 4.89 16.17
CA ASP A 838 -3.31 5.22 14.96
C ASP A 838 -2.52 6.51 15.20
N ILE A 839 -1.21 6.44 15.00
CA ILE A 839 -0.29 7.56 15.28
C ILE A 839 0.43 7.95 14.00
N TYR A 840 0.39 9.24 13.68
CA TYR A 840 0.98 9.80 12.47
C TYR A 840 1.89 10.98 12.81
N TYR A 841 2.99 11.06 12.09
CA TYR A 841 3.85 12.23 12.02
C TYR A 841 3.69 12.90 10.68
N VAL A 842 3.54 14.22 10.71
CA VAL A 842 3.56 15.06 9.51
C VAL A 842 4.80 15.93 9.60
N ASP A 843 5.72 15.74 8.67
CA ASP A 843 6.92 16.54 8.64
C ASP A 843 6.65 17.96 8.11
N LYS A 844 7.64 18.83 8.25
CA LYS A 844 7.59 20.25 7.81
C LYS A 844 7.29 20.44 6.31
N ASP A 845 7.42 19.39 5.49
CA ASP A 845 7.15 19.44 4.05
C ASP A 845 5.77 18.82 3.71
N GLY A 846 4.95 18.53 4.74
CA GLY A 846 3.62 17.96 4.60
C GLY A 846 3.63 16.46 4.25
N LYS A 847 4.77 15.77 4.43
CA LYS A 847 4.85 14.33 4.26
C LYS A 847 4.36 13.64 5.52
N VAL A 848 3.46 12.70 5.36
CA VAL A 848 2.86 11.93 6.45
C VAL A 848 3.53 10.58 6.59
N GLU A 849 3.91 10.20 7.80
CA GLU A 849 4.47 8.89 8.13
C GLU A 849 3.71 8.27 9.31
N THR A 850 3.55 6.94 9.28
CA THR A 850 2.98 6.20 10.41
C THR A 850 4.02 6.08 11.51
N SER A 851 3.60 6.20 12.77
CA SER A 851 4.46 6.07 13.94
C SER A 851 3.89 5.09 14.96
N SER A 852 4.68 4.77 15.95
CA SER A 852 4.26 3.96 17.10
C SER A 852 4.29 4.77 18.38
N TYR A 853 3.52 4.33 19.37
CA TYR A 853 3.46 4.99 20.68
C TYR A 853 4.86 5.16 21.33
N SER A 854 5.73 4.19 21.17
CA SER A 854 7.08 4.22 21.74
C SER A 854 8.04 5.18 21.00
N ALA A 855 7.67 5.61 19.79
CA ALA A 855 8.47 6.51 18.95
C ALA A 855 7.94 7.96 18.99
N ILE A 856 6.92 8.24 19.80
CA ILE A 856 6.38 9.60 19.93
C ILE A 856 7.45 10.53 20.50
N ALA A 857 7.84 11.50 19.68
CA ALA A 857 8.60 12.66 20.09
C ALA A 857 7.78 13.90 19.69
N VAL A 858 7.57 14.82 20.61
CA VAL A 858 6.82 16.06 20.39
C VAL A 858 7.68 17.20 20.89
N ASP A 859 7.99 18.10 19.99
CA ASP A 859 8.71 19.32 20.31
C ASP A 859 7.74 20.44 20.76
N ASP A 860 8.24 21.46 21.45
CA ASP A 860 7.41 22.51 22.06
C ASP A 860 6.57 23.32 21.05
N ASN A 861 6.89 23.21 19.74
CA ASN A 861 6.19 23.91 18.67
C ASN A 861 5.28 23.02 17.82
N ASP A 862 5.32 21.71 18.02
CA ASP A 862 4.50 20.80 17.23
C ASP A 862 3.01 20.98 17.52
N ILE A 863 2.20 20.79 16.48
CA ILE A 863 0.74 20.81 16.61
C ILE A 863 0.28 19.37 16.74
N VAL A 864 -0.48 19.08 17.79
CA VAL A 864 -1.02 17.75 18.04
C VAL A 864 -2.52 17.75 17.85
N TYR A 865 -3.00 16.84 17.01
CA TYR A 865 -4.42 16.58 16.81
C TYR A 865 -4.76 15.21 17.40
N ALA A 866 -5.84 15.12 18.15
CA ALA A 866 -6.28 13.86 18.75
C ALA A 866 -7.77 13.66 18.51
N VAL A 867 -8.13 12.52 17.94
CA VAL A 867 -9.53 12.08 17.88
C VAL A 867 -9.80 11.22 19.09
N VAL A 868 -10.75 11.64 19.90
CA VAL A 868 -11.16 10.93 21.13
C VAL A 868 -12.51 10.29 20.90
N LYS A 869 -12.58 9.00 21.15
CA LYS A 869 -13.81 8.21 21.11
C LYS A 869 -13.90 7.36 22.36
N ASP A 870 -15.06 7.33 23.01
CA ASP A 870 -15.28 6.57 24.24
C ASP A 870 -14.22 6.87 25.33
N TYR A 871 -13.82 8.14 25.48
CA TYR A 871 -12.81 8.64 26.43
C TYR A 871 -11.38 8.13 26.18
N LEU A 872 -11.09 7.60 24.98
CA LEU A 872 -9.76 7.18 24.57
C LEU A 872 -9.35 7.89 23.28
N VAL A 873 -8.09 8.31 23.18
CA VAL A 873 -7.53 8.81 21.92
C VAL A 873 -7.39 7.63 20.97
N GLN A 874 -8.11 7.65 19.85
CA GLN A 874 -8.07 6.63 18.81
C GLN A 874 -7.11 6.97 17.68
N THR A 875 -6.98 8.24 17.35
CA THR A 875 -6.05 8.73 16.34
C THR A 875 -5.27 9.91 16.90
N LEU A 876 -3.98 9.91 16.70
CA LEU A 876 -3.06 10.98 17.09
C LEU A 876 -2.26 11.42 15.87
N VAL A 877 -2.31 12.70 15.54
CA VAL A 877 -1.48 13.27 14.48
C VAL A 877 -0.58 14.33 15.11
N ILE A 878 0.71 14.21 14.89
CA ILE A 878 1.73 15.16 15.34
C ILE A 878 2.28 15.83 14.09
N GLU A 879 1.96 17.11 13.93
CA GLU A 879 2.41 17.92 12.81
C GLU A 879 3.60 18.78 13.27
N GLU A 880 4.76 18.51 12.69
CA GLU A 880 5.96 19.31 12.88
C GLU A 880 5.72 20.69 12.29
N VAL A 881 5.54 21.69 13.13
CA VAL A 881 5.53 23.06 12.67
C VAL A 881 6.94 23.36 12.19
N LYS A 882 7.07 23.91 10.98
CA LYS A 882 8.33 24.54 10.58
C LYS A 882 8.74 25.45 11.71
N ASP A 883 9.65 24.99 12.54
CA ASP A 883 10.37 25.87 13.42
C ASP A 883 10.84 27.05 12.56
N PRO A 884 10.64 28.30 12.97
CA PRO A 884 11.31 29.37 12.29
C PRO A 884 12.81 29.05 12.35
N ASP A 885 13.25 28.33 11.37
CA ASP A 885 14.58 27.82 11.00
C ASP A 885 15.54 27.66 12.20
N THR A 886 15.42 26.54 12.96
CA THR A 886 16.49 26.09 13.88
C THR A 886 17.46 25.11 13.21
N SER A 887 17.35 24.86 11.90
CA SER A 887 18.53 24.48 11.13
C SER A 887 19.52 25.60 11.40
N THR A 888 20.71 25.33 11.95
CA THR A 888 21.81 26.30 12.05
C THR A 888 21.78 27.15 10.78
N PRO A 889 21.42 28.45 10.87
CA PRO A 889 21.18 29.23 9.67
C PRO A 889 22.46 29.14 8.85
N VAL A 890 22.35 28.88 7.56
CA VAL A 890 23.47 29.04 6.66
C VAL A 890 23.81 30.52 6.71
N VAL A 891 24.71 30.86 7.61
CA VAL A 891 25.13 32.25 7.79
C VAL A 891 26.07 32.56 6.65
N LYS A 892 25.63 33.33 5.69
CA LYS A 892 26.49 33.92 4.68
C LYS A 892 27.25 35.06 5.33
N THR A 893 28.58 34.91 5.44
CA THR A 893 29.46 35.87 6.15
C THR A 893 30.34 36.71 5.22
N ASP A 894 30.17 36.57 3.92
CA ASP A 894 31.01 37.27 2.91
C ASP A 894 30.50 38.67 2.50
N GLY A 895 29.51 39.18 3.25
CA GLY A 895 29.00 40.52 3.07
C GLY A 895 29.89 41.59 3.71
N THR A 896 29.90 42.78 3.12
CA THR A 896 30.56 43.98 3.64
C THR A 896 29.58 45.15 3.79
N MET A 897 29.78 45.93 4.82
CA MET A 897 28.96 47.10 5.11
C MET A 897 29.84 48.33 5.34
N SER A 898 29.52 49.45 4.71
CA SER A 898 30.15 50.70 4.98
C SER A 898 29.33 51.52 5.96
N ILE A 899 29.94 51.94 7.04
CA ILE A 899 29.30 52.70 8.11
C ILE A 899 30.12 53.94 8.40
N THR A 900 29.47 54.98 8.89
CA THR A 900 30.09 56.12 9.57
C THR A 900 29.56 56.20 10.99
N ALA A 901 30.38 56.66 11.92
CA ALA A 901 29.94 56.88 13.30
C ALA A 901 30.35 58.26 13.74
N ASP A 902 29.41 58.97 14.42
CA ASP A 902 29.70 60.25 15.08
C ASP A 902 29.73 60.02 16.60
N VAL A 903 30.91 59.96 17.16
CA VAL A 903 31.09 59.72 18.59
C VAL A 903 30.55 60.90 19.42
N SER A 904 30.59 62.11 18.87
CA SER A 904 30.09 63.29 19.59
C SER A 904 28.57 63.34 19.62
N ALA A 905 27.91 62.83 18.59
CA ALA A 905 26.43 62.69 18.52
C ALA A 905 25.96 61.35 19.10
N MET A 906 26.83 60.42 19.37
CA MET A 906 26.52 59.02 19.79
C MET A 906 25.67 58.29 18.76
N ASP A 907 25.99 58.46 17.48
CA ASP A 907 25.18 57.97 16.38
C ASP A 907 26.00 57.16 15.37
N ILE A 908 25.33 56.33 14.59
CA ILE A 908 25.92 55.48 13.54
C ILE A 908 25.09 55.64 12.29
N ASP A 909 25.72 56.08 11.20
CA ASP A 909 25.07 56.15 9.88
C ASP A 909 25.44 54.98 9.01
N TYR A 910 24.49 54.40 8.34
CA TYR A 910 24.66 53.41 7.29
C TYR A 910 24.90 54.09 5.95
N VAL A 911 25.99 53.76 5.28
CA VAL A 911 26.34 54.31 3.97
C VAL A 911 26.00 53.35 2.85
N SER A 912 26.44 52.16 2.93
CA SER A 912 26.16 51.11 1.94
C SER A 912 26.57 49.71 2.42
N GLY A 913 26.01 48.66 1.84
CA GLY A 913 26.43 47.33 2.13
C GLY A 913 26.24 46.36 0.97
N LYS A 914 26.92 45.23 1.00
CA LYS A 914 26.80 44.16 0.01
C LYS A 914 26.89 42.79 0.67
N ILE A 915 26.13 41.82 0.16
CA ILE A 915 26.22 40.41 0.48
C ILE A 915 26.24 39.62 -0.85
N ASP A 916 27.18 38.73 -1.04
CA ASP A 916 27.36 37.96 -2.30
C ASP A 916 27.38 38.88 -3.56
N GLY A 917 27.94 40.07 -3.43
CA GLY A 917 28.02 41.07 -4.49
C GLY A 917 26.76 41.89 -4.76
N ALA A 918 25.64 41.56 -4.12
CA ALA A 918 24.39 42.31 -4.19
C ALA A 918 24.41 43.48 -3.20
N VAL A 919 23.84 44.63 -3.59
CA VAL A 919 23.68 45.77 -2.72
C VAL A 919 22.55 45.45 -1.73
N ILE A 920 22.82 45.54 -0.42
CA ILE A 920 21.87 45.27 0.66
C ILE A 920 20.97 46.44 1.01
N ASP A 921 21.28 47.57 0.47
CA ASP A 921 20.48 48.80 0.61
C ASP A 921 19.10 48.57 -0.03
N GLY A 922 18.01 48.73 0.74
CA GLY A 922 16.66 48.41 0.27
C GLY A 922 16.20 46.96 0.42
N TRP A 923 17.03 46.06 0.96
CA TRP A 923 16.57 44.72 1.28
C TRP A 923 15.50 44.73 2.37
N LYS A 924 14.50 43.91 2.20
CA LYS A 924 13.44 43.72 3.20
C LYS A 924 13.77 42.53 4.08
N THR A 925 13.51 42.69 5.38
CA THR A 925 13.72 41.62 6.36
C THR A 925 12.59 41.61 7.40
N ALA A 926 12.25 40.43 7.88
CA ALA A 926 11.25 40.26 8.94
C ALA A 926 11.88 40.39 10.34
N LYS A 927 13.16 40.05 10.48
CA LYS A 927 13.90 40.08 11.75
C LYS A 927 15.32 40.48 11.53
N ALA A 928 15.84 41.33 12.42
CA ALA A 928 17.25 41.69 12.40
C ALA A 928 17.80 41.95 13.81
N THR A 929 19.08 41.63 13.97
CA THR A 929 19.82 41.94 15.20
C THR A 929 21.13 42.64 14.81
N ALA A 930 21.41 43.76 15.39
CA ALA A 930 22.67 44.45 15.19
C ALA A 930 23.42 44.55 16.53
N VAL A 931 24.70 44.25 16.47
CA VAL A 931 25.61 44.38 17.60
C VAL A 931 26.66 45.44 17.26
N VAL A 932 26.65 46.53 18.02
CA VAL A 932 27.63 47.61 17.91
C VAL A 932 28.70 47.42 18.98
N LYS A 933 29.93 47.37 18.57
CA LYS A 933 31.11 47.32 19.46
C LYS A 933 31.98 48.55 19.23
N ALA A 934 32.23 49.26 20.28
CA ALA A 934 33.16 50.37 20.28
C ALA A 934 34.36 50.05 21.17
N THR A 935 35.57 50.09 20.62
CA THR A 935 36.80 49.77 21.35
C THR A 935 37.67 50.97 21.45
N VAL A 936 38.06 51.30 22.68
CA VAL A 936 38.95 52.41 23.04
C VAL A 936 40.02 51.89 23.99
N ASN A 937 41.31 52.12 23.68
CA ASN A 937 42.41 51.71 24.50
C ASN A 937 42.46 50.22 24.93
N GLY A 938 41.79 49.37 24.21
CA GLY A 938 41.69 47.94 24.53
C GLY A 938 40.39 47.55 25.26
N ASP A 939 39.64 48.48 25.78
CA ASP A 939 38.34 48.20 26.38
C ASP A 939 37.25 48.21 25.30
N THR A 940 36.35 47.25 25.33
CA THR A 940 35.26 47.09 24.33
C THR A 940 33.92 47.19 25.01
N TYR A 941 33.12 48.13 24.55
CA TYR A 941 31.73 48.36 24.96
C TYR A 941 30.81 47.81 23.88
N THR A 942 29.66 47.27 24.27
CA THR A 942 28.79 46.57 23.33
C THR A 942 27.33 46.99 23.54
N GLU A 943 26.68 47.44 22.48
CA GLU A 943 25.23 47.66 22.43
C GLU A 943 24.57 46.70 21.46
N THR A 944 23.38 46.20 21.78
CA THR A 944 22.66 45.26 20.93
C THR A 944 21.25 45.73 20.68
N THR A 945 20.90 45.97 19.44
CA THR A 945 19.57 46.35 19.00
C THR A 945 18.87 45.19 18.29
N LYS A 946 17.67 44.85 18.73
CA LYS A 946 16.83 43.81 18.10
C LYS A 946 15.60 44.49 17.50
N VAL A 947 15.33 44.22 16.25
CA VAL A 947 14.15 44.71 15.54
C VAL A 947 13.36 43.54 14.98
N THR A 948 12.06 43.53 15.25
CA THR A 948 11.18 42.39 14.89
C THR A 948 10.36 42.65 13.62
N THR A 949 10.26 43.87 13.18
CA THR A 949 9.53 44.27 11.97
C THR A 949 10.22 45.46 11.31
N VAL A 950 10.81 45.22 10.15
CA VAL A 950 11.45 46.26 9.34
C VAL A 950 11.12 46.05 7.88
N THR A 951 11.08 47.13 7.12
CA THR A 951 10.88 47.10 5.68
C THR A 951 12.18 47.13 4.89
N GLU A 952 13.20 47.75 5.46
CA GLU A 952 14.53 47.89 4.87
C GLU A 952 15.63 47.76 5.93
N ILE A 953 16.81 47.24 5.55
CA ILE A 953 17.95 47.07 6.46
C ILE A 953 18.49 48.43 6.93
N ARG A 954 18.39 49.44 6.05
CA ARG A 954 18.75 50.83 6.42
C ARG A 954 18.02 51.29 7.66
N ASP A 955 16.75 50.95 7.84
CA ASP A 955 15.94 51.36 8.98
C ASP A 955 16.51 50.82 10.31
N ILE A 956 17.13 49.63 10.26
CA ILE A 956 17.78 49.04 11.43
C ILE A 956 19.07 49.81 11.77
N VAL A 957 19.90 50.07 10.77
CA VAL A 957 21.21 50.71 10.98
C VAL A 957 21.03 52.13 11.43
N ASN A 958 20.05 52.83 10.86
CA ASN A 958 19.71 54.21 11.27
C ASN A 958 19.16 54.29 12.73
N ALA A 959 18.69 53.19 13.28
CA ALA A 959 18.25 53.10 14.68
C ALA A 959 19.37 52.73 15.68
N LEU A 960 20.58 52.44 15.20
CA LEU A 960 21.71 52.06 16.05
C LEU A 960 22.30 53.29 16.73
N THR A 961 22.71 53.06 17.95
CA THR A 961 23.44 54.05 18.74
C THR A 961 24.75 53.48 19.25
N LEU A 962 25.72 54.34 19.51
CA LEU A 962 26.95 53.94 20.18
C LEU A 962 26.68 53.60 21.65
N PRO A 963 27.46 52.67 22.25
CA PRO A 963 27.36 52.37 23.68
C PRO A 963 27.47 53.65 24.51
N ALA A 964 26.60 53.81 25.52
CA ALA A 964 26.52 55.02 26.31
C ALA A 964 27.81 55.38 27.04
N GLU A 965 28.63 54.39 27.35
CA GLU A 965 29.94 54.54 28.00
C GLU A 965 30.91 55.33 27.13
N ILE A 966 30.71 55.36 25.81
CA ILE A 966 31.57 56.14 24.88
C ILE A 966 31.46 57.62 25.10
N SER A 967 30.32 58.12 25.55
CA SER A 967 30.13 59.57 25.84
C SER A 967 31.02 60.09 26.99
N SER A 968 31.53 59.19 27.84
CA SER A 968 32.39 59.56 28.97
C SER A 968 33.87 59.62 28.63
N ILE A 969 34.23 59.29 27.37
CA ILE A 969 35.62 59.25 26.90
C ILE A 969 36.07 60.66 26.57
N GLY A 970 37.20 61.10 27.10
CA GLY A 970 37.73 62.41 26.80
C GLY A 970 38.09 62.62 25.34
N THR A 971 38.26 63.93 24.93
CA THR A 971 38.58 64.21 23.51
C THR A 971 39.98 63.76 23.09
N GLY A 972 40.19 63.37 21.84
CA GLY A 972 41.47 62.96 21.27
C GLY A 972 41.77 61.49 21.28
N TYR A 973 40.82 60.66 21.70
CA TYR A 973 40.98 59.19 21.64
C TYR A 973 40.51 58.62 20.30
N LYS A 974 41.17 57.55 19.86
CA LYS A 974 40.80 56.77 18.69
C LYS A 974 39.82 55.70 19.11
N VAL A 975 38.62 55.76 18.57
CA VAL A 975 37.52 54.80 18.81
C VAL A 975 37.37 53.93 17.56
N ASN A 976 37.52 52.64 17.70
CA ASN A 976 37.17 51.71 16.64
C ASN A 976 35.74 51.20 16.83
N VAL A 977 34.87 51.51 15.88
CA VAL A 977 33.48 51.10 15.91
C VAL A 977 33.26 49.97 14.92
N THR A 978 32.75 48.84 15.37
CA THR A 978 32.37 47.69 14.54
C THR A 978 30.90 47.42 14.75
N VAL A 979 30.18 47.30 13.64
CA VAL A 979 28.78 46.87 13.62
C VAL A 979 28.69 45.54 12.95
N ASN A 980 28.09 44.55 13.64
CA ASN A 980 27.72 43.27 13.06
C ASN A 980 26.20 43.24 12.95
N LEU A 981 25.71 43.19 11.74
CA LEU A 981 24.28 43.07 11.43
C LEU A 981 23.96 41.65 10.99
N THR A 982 23.03 40.99 11.69
CA THR A 982 22.50 39.72 11.31
C THR A 982 21.01 39.87 11.00
N PHE A 983 20.57 39.40 9.86
CA PHE A 983 19.18 39.49 9.43
C PHE A 983 18.75 38.31 8.62
N GLU A 984 17.47 38.05 8.61
CA GLU A 984 16.83 37.01 7.80
C GLU A 984 16.29 37.65 6.52
N GLY A 985 16.67 37.18 5.36
CA GLY A 985 16.13 37.61 4.08
C GLY A 985 14.71 37.06 3.86
N LEU A 986 14.02 37.56 2.84
CA LEU A 986 12.70 37.05 2.43
C LEU A 986 12.71 35.59 1.93
N ASP A 987 13.88 35.08 1.59
CA ASP A 987 14.13 33.71 1.17
C ASP A 987 14.39 32.75 2.36
N GLY A 988 14.27 33.23 3.60
CA GLY A 988 14.56 32.48 4.82
C GLY A 988 16.06 32.29 5.09
N THR A 989 16.95 32.84 4.26
CA THR A 989 18.41 32.75 4.48
C THR A 989 18.86 33.78 5.49
N THR A 990 19.66 33.37 6.47
CA THR A 990 20.29 34.30 7.40
C THR A 990 21.57 34.88 6.78
N TYR A 991 21.68 36.22 6.83
CA TYR A 991 22.79 36.96 6.34
C TYR A 991 23.48 37.66 7.50
N THR A 992 24.82 37.72 7.46
CA THR A 992 25.61 38.50 8.42
C THR A 992 26.56 39.40 7.65
N VAL A 993 26.50 40.71 7.98
CA VAL A 993 27.35 41.72 7.40
C VAL A 993 28.08 42.44 8.52
N ALA A 994 29.32 42.76 8.31
CA ALA A 994 30.09 43.54 9.25
C ALA A 994 30.62 44.81 8.60
N GLY A 995 30.53 45.91 9.32
CA GLY A 995 31.15 47.16 8.94
C GLY A 995 31.94 47.70 10.09
N SER A 996 33.02 48.40 9.80
CA SER A 996 33.81 49.06 10.80
C SER A 996 34.28 50.47 10.33
N THR A 997 34.33 51.36 11.26
CA THR A 997 34.89 52.72 11.05
C THR A 997 35.79 53.09 12.21
N VAL A 998 36.60 54.08 11.99
CA VAL A 998 37.44 54.66 13.04
C VAL A 998 37.09 56.12 13.13
N VAL A 999 36.76 56.59 14.33
CA VAL A 999 36.48 57.99 14.62
C VAL A 999 37.35 58.48 15.74
N TYR A 1000 37.51 59.77 15.85
CA TYR A 1000 38.18 60.45 16.93
C TYR A 1000 37.17 61.20 17.78
N SER A 1001 37.22 61.03 19.09
CA SER A 1001 36.36 61.71 20.05
C SER A 1001 36.73 63.16 20.23
#